data_1c9b11ff66fc59127ce8cb212e9b77a4
#
_entry.id   1c9b11ff66fc59127ce8cb212e9b77a4
#
_cell.length_a   1.000
_cell.length_b   1.000
_cell.length_c   1.000
_cell.angle_alpha   90.00
_cell.angle_beta   90.00
_cell.angle_gamma   90.00
#
_symmetry.space_group_name_H-M   'P 1'
#
loop_
_entity.id
_entity.type
_entity.pdbx_description
1 polymer ?
#
loop_
_entity_poly.entity_id
_entity_poly.type
_entity_poly.pdbx_seq_one_letter_code
_entity_poly.pdbx_strand_id
1 'polypeptide(L)'
;MRRKTFLLLCIAFITLFIGVSPLQAGHYYYKQISLKDGLPSTVRCILTDKQGFVWIGTRSGLGRYDGHELKKYVHQSNNPHSIPHNLIYQLIEDVQNNIWILTDKGVARYQRQSDDFLIPTDETGNNIIAHSVCLTDDGVLFGSKNKIFFYNYQDATFRLLQTFDLEPNYNVTLLSLWDKRTLLCCSRWQGLLLLDLNTGKCRRPPFDCGKEIMNVLIDSQKRIWVAPYNGGLNCLTHDGKLLATYTTHNSSLSNNVVLSLAEREGEIWIGTDGGGINILDPETGHFSLLEHVPGSDNYSLPANSILCLYNDYNNNIWAGSIRNGLISIREVSMKTYTDVPPGNDRGLSNNTVLSLFQESQDQIWVGTDGGGINNFNPLTEKFTHYPSTWEDKVASICQFTPGKLLISIFSQGVFIFNPATGEKQPFTIVDAETTALLCNRGKAVNLLRNTHHSILFLGEHIYIYDLNTRTFSTAIEQEEQDIIGALLPIGNYRNTTYLNDTKHIYELDNHTNRLKALYRCWKDTTINSVSRDEEGNFWIGNNYGLVHYNPATKIQTPIPTSLFSEITLIVCDQQGKVWIGADSMLFAWLIKEKKFVLFGESDGVIQNEYLSKPRLLSMQGDVYMGGVKGLLHINCKIPLTTSELPQLQLSDVIINGESVNNELTNRPTGISAPWNSNITIRIMSKEKDIFRQKVYRYQIEGLNDQQIESYNPELAIRSLPPGSYKIMASCTAKDGSWIPSQEVLELTILPPWYRTWWFILSCTVLTAAAIIETFRRTLKRKEEKLKWAMKEHEQQVYEEKVRFLINISHELRTPLTLIHAPLSRILKSLSAEDTQYLPIKAIYRQSQRMKNLINMVLDVRKMEVGESKLQIQPYALNQWIEHVSQDFVSEGEAKNVRIRYQLDPQVNTVSFDKDKCEIILSNLLINALKHSPQDAEITITSELLSEKNSVRISIIDRGNGLKQVNTQKLFTRFYQGTGEQSGTGIGL
;
A
#
# COMPACT_ATOMS: atom_id res chain seq x y z
N MET A 1 -16.73 -3.22 -67.20
CA MET A 1 -15.91 -2.40 -66.23
C MET A 1 -16.71 -1.88 -65.06
N ARG A 2 -17.90 -1.31 -65.18
CA ARG A 2 -18.63 -0.70 -64.02
C ARG A 2 -19.03 -1.67 -62.89
N ARG A 3 -19.26 -2.97 -63.14
CA ARG A 3 -19.61 -3.97 -62.09
C ARG A 3 -18.38 -4.37 -61.22
N LYS A 4 -17.17 -4.41 -61.77
CA LYS A 4 -15.97 -4.74 -61.02
C LYS A 4 -15.51 -3.58 -60.13
N THR A 5 -15.74 -2.34 -60.56
CA THR A 5 -15.42 -1.14 -59.78
C THR A 5 -16.39 -0.98 -58.60
N PHE A 6 -17.67 -1.31 -58.80
CA PHE A 6 -18.68 -1.30 -57.73
C PHE A 6 -18.45 -2.39 -56.71
N LEU A 7 -18.02 -3.58 -57.13
CA LEU A 7 -17.68 -4.70 -56.24
C LEU A 7 -16.38 -4.37 -55.43
N LEU A 8 -15.40 -3.73 -56.05
CA LEU A 8 -14.20 -3.25 -55.38
C LEU A 8 -14.46 -2.10 -54.39
N LEU A 9 -15.41 -1.19 -54.70
CA LEU A 9 -15.90 -0.16 -53.79
C LEU A 9 -16.71 -0.75 -52.62
N CYS A 10 -17.54 -1.77 -52.88
CA CYS A 10 -18.23 -2.46 -51.78
C CYS A 10 -17.27 -3.28 -50.91
N ILE A 11 -16.25 -3.92 -51.48
CA ILE A 11 -15.22 -4.63 -50.72
C ILE A 11 -14.37 -3.62 -49.93
N ALA A 12 -13.99 -2.49 -50.51
CA ALA A 12 -13.29 -1.40 -49.81
C ALA A 12 -14.14 -0.77 -48.69
N PHE A 13 -15.47 -0.67 -48.93
CA PHE A 13 -16.41 -0.19 -47.88
C PHE A 13 -16.62 -1.24 -46.77
N ILE A 14 -16.65 -2.54 -47.14
CA ILE A 14 -16.77 -3.63 -46.17
C ILE A 14 -15.43 -3.79 -45.38
N THR A 15 -14.26 -3.58 -45.98
CA THR A 15 -12.98 -3.58 -45.27
C THR A 15 -12.78 -2.35 -44.41
N LEU A 16 -13.46 -1.20 -44.72
CA LEU A 16 -13.47 -0.04 -43.84
C LEU A 16 -14.42 -0.22 -42.64
N PHE A 17 -15.35 -1.15 -42.68
CA PHE A 17 -16.27 -1.51 -41.58
C PHE A 17 -15.89 -2.79 -40.84
N ILE A 18 -14.83 -3.51 -41.26
CA ILE A 18 -14.27 -4.57 -40.44
C ILE A 18 -13.40 -3.94 -39.36
N GLY A 19 -14.08 -3.51 -38.32
CA GLY A 19 -13.69 -3.53 -36.94
C GLY A 19 -12.32 -2.92 -36.65
N VAL A 20 -12.23 -1.61 -36.62
CA VAL A 20 -11.50 -1.01 -35.52
C VAL A 20 -12.43 -1.22 -34.32
N SER A 21 -12.26 -2.33 -33.61
CA SER A 21 -12.73 -2.42 -32.24
C SER A 21 -12.11 -1.21 -31.56
N PRO A 22 -12.88 -0.33 -30.93
CA PRO A 22 -12.25 0.71 -30.10
C PRO A 22 -11.35 -0.06 -29.15
N LEU A 23 -10.05 0.23 -29.18
CA LEU A 23 -9.15 -0.25 -28.15
C LEU A 23 -9.80 0.18 -26.84
N GLN A 24 -10.29 -0.76 -26.09
CA GLN A 24 -10.90 -0.51 -24.80
C GLN A 24 -9.77 0.11 -23.96
N ALA A 25 -9.91 1.36 -23.61
CA ALA A 25 -8.90 2.06 -22.83
C ALA A 25 -8.57 1.21 -21.60
N GLY A 26 -7.30 0.86 -21.41
CA GLY A 26 -6.88 0.07 -20.27
C GLY A 26 -7.27 0.79 -18.97
N HIS A 27 -7.64 0.04 -17.95
CA HIS A 27 -7.85 0.63 -16.63
C HIS A 27 -6.51 1.00 -16.04
N TYR A 28 -6.38 2.23 -15.52
CA TYR A 28 -5.17 2.68 -14.86
C TYR A 28 -5.40 2.82 -13.36
N TYR A 29 -4.46 2.28 -12.59
CA TYR A 29 -4.36 2.47 -11.15
C TYR A 29 -3.26 3.48 -10.86
N TYR A 30 -3.56 4.44 -9.98
CA TYR A 30 -2.68 5.54 -9.62
C TYR A 30 -2.26 5.42 -8.16
N LYS A 31 -0.96 5.33 -7.91
CA LYS A 31 -0.40 5.41 -6.57
C LYS A 31 0.38 6.70 -6.42
N GLN A 32 -0.06 7.54 -5.51
CA GLN A 32 0.59 8.82 -5.22
C GLN A 32 1.58 8.69 -4.06
N ILE A 33 2.78 9.25 -4.24
CA ILE A 33 3.77 9.51 -3.18
C ILE A 33 3.88 11.03 -3.04
N SER A 34 3.49 11.54 -1.89
CA SER A 34 3.23 12.95 -1.67
C SER A 34 4.00 13.50 -0.46
N LEU A 35 3.65 14.70 -0.04
CA LEU A 35 4.20 15.33 1.16
C LEU A 35 3.96 14.51 2.43
N LYS A 36 2.88 13.74 2.50
CA LYS A 36 2.57 12.82 3.62
C LYS A 36 3.65 11.74 3.76
N ASP A 37 4.18 11.30 2.62
CA ASP A 37 5.25 10.31 2.54
C ASP A 37 6.64 10.97 2.64
N GLY A 38 6.65 12.28 2.85
CA GLY A 38 7.85 13.09 2.98
C GLY A 38 8.46 13.58 1.67
N LEU A 39 7.82 13.38 0.51
CA LEU A 39 8.30 13.86 -0.77
C LEU A 39 7.87 15.33 -0.97
N PRO A 40 8.76 16.25 -1.40
CA PRO A 40 8.38 17.60 -1.82
C PRO A 40 7.34 17.57 -2.94
N SER A 41 6.45 18.55 -2.95
CA SER A 41 5.29 18.59 -3.86
C SER A 41 5.63 18.65 -5.35
N THR A 42 6.79 19.21 -5.73
CA THR A 42 7.21 19.34 -7.13
C THR A 42 8.29 18.34 -7.48
N VAL A 43 7.98 17.41 -8.37
CA VAL A 43 8.91 16.44 -8.93
C VAL A 43 9.35 16.87 -10.32
N ARG A 44 10.66 16.95 -10.55
CA ARG A 44 11.25 17.45 -11.81
C ARG A 44 11.78 16.37 -12.73
N CYS A 45 12.35 15.31 -12.15
CA CYS A 45 12.88 14.17 -12.89
C CYS A 45 12.77 12.91 -12.06
N ILE A 46 12.69 11.78 -12.74
CA ILE A 46 12.48 10.46 -12.16
C ILE A 46 13.41 9.49 -12.88
N LEU A 47 13.93 8.53 -12.13
CA LEU A 47 14.74 7.45 -12.66
C LEU A 47 14.48 6.19 -11.82
N THR A 48 14.19 5.06 -12.45
CA THR A 48 14.23 3.74 -11.79
C THR A 48 15.54 3.07 -12.17
N ASP A 49 16.39 2.77 -11.18
CA ASP A 49 17.66 2.13 -11.42
C ASP A 49 17.52 0.61 -11.61
N LYS A 50 18.57 -0.04 -12.10
CA LYS A 50 18.58 -1.49 -12.34
C LYS A 50 18.43 -2.33 -11.07
N GLN A 51 18.64 -1.75 -9.90
CA GLN A 51 18.36 -2.39 -8.61
C GLN A 51 16.89 -2.28 -8.22
N GLY A 52 16.11 -1.40 -8.87
CA GLY A 52 14.68 -1.20 -8.64
C GLY A 52 14.35 -0.02 -7.73
N PHE A 53 15.33 0.75 -7.27
CA PHE A 53 15.08 1.99 -6.54
C PHE A 53 14.55 3.08 -7.47
N VAL A 54 13.54 3.82 -7.00
CA VAL A 54 13.03 4.98 -7.72
C VAL A 54 13.71 6.24 -7.17
N TRP A 55 14.50 6.88 -8.02
CA TRP A 55 15.20 8.13 -7.73
C TRP A 55 14.35 9.31 -8.17
N ILE A 56 14.18 10.30 -7.29
CA ILE A 56 13.22 11.40 -7.46
C ILE A 56 13.96 12.71 -7.27
N GLY A 57 14.14 13.44 -8.37
CA GLY A 57 14.75 14.78 -8.33
C GLY A 57 13.69 15.84 -8.09
N THR A 58 13.92 16.70 -7.09
CA THR A 58 13.01 17.77 -6.70
C THR A 58 13.71 19.12 -6.66
N ARG A 59 13.00 20.17 -6.26
CA ARG A 59 13.62 21.49 -5.94
C ARG A 59 14.32 21.51 -4.57
N SER A 60 14.00 20.57 -3.70
CA SER A 60 14.44 20.57 -2.29
C SER A 60 15.35 19.39 -1.95
N GLY A 61 15.92 18.72 -2.94
CA GLY A 61 16.81 17.58 -2.79
C GLY A 61 16.46 16.40 -3.66
N LEU A 62 17.19 15.31 -3.42
CA LEU A 62 17.04 14.02 -4.10
C LEU A 62 16.37 13.03 -3.15
N GLY A 63 15.42 12.26 -3.65
CA GLY A 63 14.79 11.14 -2.94
C GLY A 63 15.20 9.81 -3.55
N ARG A 64 15.40 8.77 -2.75
CA ARG A 64 15.49 7.37 -3.16
C ARG A 64 14.36 6.60 -2.48
N TYR A 65 13.48 6.03 -3.27
CA TYR A 65 12.31 5.29 -2.80
C TYR A 65 12.46 3.79 -3.11
N ASP A 66 12.22 2.94 -2.13
CA ASP A 66 12.41 1.48 -2.21
C ASP A 66 11.08 0.70 -2.31
N GLY A 67 9.96 1.40 -2.48
CA GLY A 67 8.61 0.83 -2.48
C GLY A 67 7.88 1.02 -1.15
N HIS A 68 8.59 1.33 -0.07
CA HIS A 68 8.04 1.52 1.28
C HIS A 68 8.46 2.84 1.90
N GLU A 69 9.73 3.19 1.82
CA GLU A 69 10.28 4.37 2.47
C GLU A 69 11.05 5.27 1.49
N LEU A 70 11.03 6.56 1.77
CA LEU A 70 11.74 7.58 1.02
C LEU A 70 12.97 8.06 1.80
N LYS A 71 14.17 7.67 1.35
CA LYS A 71 15.43 8.23 1.84
C LYS A 71 15.73 9.54 1.12
N LYS A 72 16.05 10.60 1.89
CA LYS A 72 16.30 11.93 1.35
C LYS A 72 17.77 12.30 1.42
N TYR A 73 18.26 12.91 0.36
CA TYR A 73 19.58 13.47 0.26
C TYR A 73 19.47 14.96 -0.02
N VAL A 74 20.10 15.77 0.83
CA VAL A 74 20.10 17.23 0.73
C VAL A 74 21.52 17.76 0.74
N HIS A 75 21.72 18.95 0.14
CA HIS A 75 22.99 19.63 0.20
C HIS A 75 23.33 20.02 1.63
N GLN A 76 24.56 19.72 2.05
CA GLN A 76 25.14 20.06 3.35
C GLN A 76 26.44 20.80 3.10
N SER A 77 26.48 22.10 3.47
CA SER A 77 27.62 22.98 3.18
C SER A 77 28.96 22.48 3.77
N ASN A 78 28.91 21.72 4.87
CA ASN A 78 30.12 21.19 5.56
C ASN A 78 30.44 19.74 5.17
N ASN A 79 29.69 19.14 4.25
CA ASN A 79 29.91 17.76 3.83
C ASN A 79 30.23 17.72 2.32
N PRO A 80 31.51 17.49 1.92
CA PRO A 80 31.89 17.44 0.51
C PRO A 80 31.33 16.23 -0.25
N HIS A 81 30.81 15.25 0.48
CA HIS A 81 30.16 14.06 -0.06
C HIS A 81 28.64 14.19 -0.16
N SER A 82 28.07 15.35 0.10
CA SER A 82 26.64 15.65 -0.14
C SER A 82 26.42 16.11 -1.59
N ILE A 83 25.17 16.06 -2.07
CA ILE A 83 24.83 16.62 -3.40
C ILE A 83 25.23 18.10 -3.49
N PRO A 84 25.71 18.61 -4.66
CA PRO A 84 26.20 19.98 -4.80
C PRO A 84 25.14 21.07 -4.58
N HIS A 85 23.87 20.75 -4.86
CA HIS A 85 22.74 21.66 -4.67
C HIS A 85 21.42 20.89 -4.57
N ASN A 86 20.40 21.47 -3.93
CA ASN A 86 19.10 20.81 -3.74
C ASN A 86 18.22 20.82 -5.00
N LEU A 87 18.45 21.75 -5.93
CA LEU A 87 17.69 21.80 -7.18
C LEU A 87 18.24 20.77 -8.17
N ILE A 88 17.48 19.73 -8.43
CA ILE A 88 17.84 18.64 -9.33
C ILE A 88 17.20 18.89 -10.70
N TYR A 89 17.99 18.80 -11.78
CA TYR A 89 17.52 18.98 -13.13
C TYR A 89 17.22 17.65 -13.83
N GLN A 90 18.15 16.69 -13.75
CA GLN A 90 18.05 15.42 -14.44
C GLN A 90 18.80 14.32 -13.69
N LEU A 91 18.34 13.09 -13.89
CA LEU A 91 18.90 11.86 -13.35
C LEU A 91 19.14 10.90 -14.51
N ILE A 92 20.21 10.13 -14.47
CA ILE A 92 20.46 9.06 -15.44
C ILE A 92 21.31 7.95 -14.80
N GLU A 93 21.06 6.71 -15.16
CA GLU A 93 21.90 5.56 -14.84
C GLU A 93 22.71 5.18 -16.09
N ASP A 94 24.02 5.07 -15.95
CA ASP A 94 24.90 4.68 -17.04
C ASP A 94 25.03 3.15 -17.20
N VAL A 95 25.74 2.70 -18.22
CA VAL A 95 25.95 1.27 -18.50
C VAL A 95 26.75 0.55 -17.41
N GLN A 96 27.54 1.29 -16.62
CA GLN A 96 28.31 0.80 -15.49
C GLN A 96 27.51 0.83 -14.17
N ASN A 97 26.21 1.15 -14.24
CA ASN A 97 25.28 1.29 -13.12
C ASN A 97 25.61 2.46 -12.17
N ASN A 98 26.37 3.46 -12.62
CA ASN A 98 26.50 4.71 -11.88
C ASN A 98 25.27 5.57 -12.09
N ILE A 99 24.81 6.21 -11.02
CA ILE A 99 23.71 7.19 -11.08
C ILE A 99 24.32 8.58 -11.08
N TRP A 100 23.99 9.35 -12.10
CA TRP A 100 24.42 10.72 -12.29
C TRP A 100 23.28 11.67 -11.93
N ILE A 101 23.60 12.66 -11.10
CA ILE A 101 22.66 13.65 -10.57
C ILE A 101 23.12 15.02 -11.05
N LEU A 102 22.31 15.68 -11.87
CA LEU A 102 22.58 17.00 -12.37
C LEU A 102 21.88 18.04 -11.48
N THR A 103 22.67 18.92 -10.88
CA THR A 103 22.18 19.95 -9.98
C THR A 103 22.56 21.34 -10.49
N ASP A 104 21.99 22.38 -9.88
CA ASP A 104 22.26 23.79 -10.25
C ASP A 104 23.73 24.21 -10.06
N LYS A 105 24.45 23.56 -9.13
CA LYS A 105 25.85 23.92 -8.81
C LYS A 105 26.87 22.81 -9.10
N GLY A 106 26.49 21.78 -9.80
CA GLY A 106 27.40 20.71 -10.20
C GLY A 106 26.72 19.40 -10.50
N VAL A 107 27.48 18.51 -11.16
CA VAL A 107 27.12 17.12 -11.38
C VAL A 107 27.63 16.32 -10.19
N ALA A 108 26.85 15.34 -9.72
CA ALA A 108 27.27 14.37 -8.74
C ALA A 108 27.10 12.95 -9.28
N ARG A 109 27.97 12.04 -8.86
CA ARG A 109 27.83 10.60 -9.08
C ARG A 109 27.53 9.92 -7.75
N TYR A 110 26.44 9.19 -7.67
CA TYR A 110 26.11 8.42 -6.48
C TYR A 110 27.06 7.24 -6.32
N GLN A 111 27.61 7.09 -5.14
CA GLN A 111 28.48 5.99 -4.75
C GLN A 111 27.66 4.98 -3.92
N ARG A 112 27.35 3.84 -4.52
CA ARG A 112 26.49 2.82 -3.88
C ARG A 112 27.12 2.23 -2.62
N GLN A 113 28.45 2.16 -2.56
CA GLN A 113 29.17 1.56 -1.42
C GLN A 113 29.11 2.40 -0.16
N SER A 114 29.29 3.71 -0.31
CA SER A 114 29.35 4.67 0.80
C SER A 114 28.00 5.39 1.03
N ASP A 115 27.02 5.17 0.15
CA ASP A 115 25.73 5.87 0.15
C ASP A 115 25.87 7.40 0.17
N ASP A 116 26.88 7.89 -0.54
CA ASP A 116 27.24 9.31 -0.63
C ASP A 116 27.48 9.73 -2.11
N PHE A 117 28.04 10.89 -2.32
CA PHE A 117 28.19 11.47 -3.65
C PHE A 117 29.63 11.89 -3.93
N LEU A 118 30.13 11.47 -5.08
CA LEU A 118 31.35 12.00 -5.65
C LEU A 118 30.99 13.19 -6.56
N ILE A 119 31.65 14.32 -6.36
CA ILE A 119 31.48 15.52 -7.18
C ILE A 119 32.68 15.62 -8.11
N PRO A 120 32.51 15.32 -9.43
CA PRO A 120 33.61 15.41 -10.36
C PRO A 120 33.96 16.87 -10.64
N THR A 121 35.25 17.11 -10.87
CA THR A 121 35.79 18.42 -11.26
C THR A 121 36.39 18.35 -12.67
N ASP A 122 36.46 19.50 -13.32
CA ASP A 122 37.18 19.67 -14.56
C ASP A 122 38.71 19.70 -14.32
N GLU A 123 39.50 19.79 -15.38
CA GLU A 123 40.97 19.84 -15.32
C GLU A 123 41.48 21.07 -14.52
N THR A 124 40.66 22.04 -14.26
CA THR A 124 40.98 23.27 -13.48
C THR A 124 40.56 23.16 -12.02
N GLY A 125 39.95 22.04 -11.62
CA GLY A 125 39.48 21.81 -10.26
C GLY A 125 38.09 22.43 -9.95
N ASN A 126 37.37 22.93 -10.96
CA ASN A 126 36.02 23.47 -10.77
C ASN A 126 34.95 22.39 -10.97
N ASN A 127 33.84 22.51 -10.26
CA ASN A 127 32.72 21.60 -10.41
C ASN A 127 32.16 21.68 -11.84
N ILE A 128 31.87 20.53 -12.43
CA ILE A 128 31.21 20.46 -13.74
C ILE A 128 29.75 20.75 -13.55
N ILE A 129 29.27 21.89 -14.09
CA ILE A 129 27.87 22.28 -14.05
C ILE A 129 27.22 21.84 -15.37
N ALA A 130 26.20 21.00 -15.31
CA ALA A 130 25.45 20.55 -16.46
C ALA A 130 23.94 20.50 -16.14
N HIS A 131 23.11 20.76 -17.15
CA HIS A 131 21.66 20.76 -17.03
C HIS A 131 21.01 19.67 -17.88
N SER A 132 21.79 19.00 -18.72
CA SER A 132 21.34 17.91 -19.58
C SER A 132 22.41 16.84 -19.70
N VAL A 133 21.98 15.60 -19.93
CA VAL A 133 22.86 14.44 -20.03
C VAL A 133 22.34 13.49 -21.10
N CYS A 134 23.28 12.82 -21.80
CA CYS A 134 22.96 11.79 -22.78
C CYS A 134 23.99 10.65 -22.69
N LEU A 135 23.54 9.40 -22.80
CA LEU A 135 24.38 8.22 -22.81
C LEU A 135 24.92 7.96 -24.21
N THR A 136 26.16 7.49 -24.28
CA THR A 136 26.77 6.93 -25.47
C THR A 136 27.35 5.55 -25.16
N ASP A 137 27.77 4.80 -26.20
CA ASP A 137 28.37 3.48 -26.01
C ASP A 137 29.68 3.55 -25.18
N ASP A 138 30.45 4.64 -25.33
CA ASP A 138 31.78 4.81 -24.75
C ASP A 138 31.80 5.68 -23.46
N GLY A 139 30.72 6.34 -23.13
CA GLY A 139 30.68 7.27 -21.99
C GLY A 139 29.39 8.05 -21.83
N VAL A 140 29.47 9.14 -21.07
CA VAL A 140 28.34 10.02 -20.77
C VAL A 140 28.65 11.45 -21.22
N LEU A 141 27.74 12.05 -21.97
CA LEU A 141 27.82 13.45 -22.42
C LEU A 141 27.01 14.34 -21.50
N PHE A 142 27.58 15.44 -21.05
CA PHE A 142 26.97 16.45 -20.18
C PHE A 142 26.92 17.80 -20.86
N GLY A 143 25.71 18.35 -21.00
CA GLY A 143 25.48 19.66 -21.61
C GLY A 143 25.44 20.79 -20.57
N SER A 144 26.33 21.76 -20.75
CA SER A 144 26.46 22.94 -19.90
C SER A 144 26.51 24.17 -20.77
N LYS A 145 25.62 25.14 -20.55
CA LYS A 145 25.61 26.37 -21.35
C LYS A 145 26.06 26.14 -22.82
N ASN A 146 27.22 26.64 -23.20
CA ASN A 146 27.82 26.44 -24.53
C ASN A 146 28.93 25.35 -24.56
N LYS A 147 28.96 24.41 -23.61
CA LYS A 147 29.99 23.38 -23.50
C LYS A 147 29.38 21.99 -23.43
N ILE A 148 30.05 21.02 -24.00
CA ILE A 148 29.77 19.59 -23.78
C ILE A 148 30.98 18.97 -23.09
N PHE A 149 30.76 18.34 -21.97
CA PHE A 149 31.74 17.52 -21.27
C PHE A 149 31.46 16.05 -21.58
N PHE A 150 32.51 15.26 -21.65
CA PHE A 150 32.46 13.81 -21.87
C PHE A 150 33.13 13.08 -20.71
N TYR A 151 32.39 12.18 -20.08
CA TYR A 151 32.94 11.20 -19.14
C TYR A 151 33.21 9.90 -19.89
N ASN A 152 34.49 9.49 -19.93
CA ASN A 152 34.89 8.25 -20.61
C ASN A 152 34.88 7.08 -19.63
N TYR A 153 34.26 5.96 -20.02
CA TYR A 153 34.18 4.76 -19.18
C TYR A 153 35.52 4.03 -19.01
N GLN A 154 36.46 4.15 -19.98
CA GLN A 154 37.72 3.39 -19.96
C GLN A 154 38.71 3.96 -18.93
N ASP A 155 38.86 5.27 -18.90
CA ASP A 155 39.83 5.95 -18.05
C ASP A 155 39.21 6.68 -16.86
N ALA A 156 37.88 6.65 -16.76
CA ALA A 156 37.09 7.30 -15.74
C ALA A 156 37.37 8.81 -15.59
N THR A 157 37.71 9.47 -16.69
CA THR A 157 38.05 10.90 -16.71
C THR A 157 36.99 11.76 -17.37
N PHE A 158 36.89 13.00 -16.90
CA PHE A 158 36.07 14.03 -17.53
C PHE A 158 36.94 14.90 -18.45
N ARG A 159 36.47 15.09 -19.68
CA ARG A 159 37.13 15.94 -20.67
C ARG A 159 36.15 16.94 -21.24
N LEU A 160 36.59 18.14 -21.47
CA LEU A 160 35.83 19.10 -22.28
C LEU A 160 35.91 18.63 -23.76
N LEU A 161 34.79 18.12 -24.26
CA LEU A 161 34.73 17.61 -25.63
C LEU A 161 34.65 18.76 -26.65
N GLN A 162 33.78 19.74 -26.40
CA GLN A 162 33.51 20.82 -27.32
C GLN A 162 33.03 22.08 -26.60
N THR A 163 33.48 23.24 -27.11
CA THR A 163 32.90 24.56 -26.80
C THR A 163 32.26 25.09 -28.07
N PHE A 164 31.03 25.54 -27.99
CA PHE A 164 30.29 26.08 -29.13
C PHE A 164 30.52 27.56 -29.28
N ASP A 165 30.66 28.02 -30.47
CA ASP A 165 30.61 29.42 -30.83
C ASP A 165 29.15 29.79 -31.04
N LEU A 166 28.41 29.93 -29.93
CA LEU A 166 26.98 30.21 -29.88
C LEU A 166 26.72 31.58 -29.28
N GLU A 167 25.51 32.09 -29.51
CA GLU A 167 25.01 33.27 -28.84
C GLU A 167 25.25 33.22 -27.31
N PRO A 168 25.65 34.34 -26.67
CA PRO A 168 26.17 34.31 -25.28
C PRO A 168 25.29 33.67 -24.21
N ASN A 169 24.01 33.47 -24.50
CA ASN A 169 23.01 32.97 -23.55
C ASN A 169 22.45 31.60 -23.93
N TYR A 170 23.10 30.83 -24.83
CA TYR A 170 22.64 29.45 -25.14
C TYR A 170 22.88 28.55 -23.95
N ASN A 171 21.82 27.93 -23.47
CA ASN A 171 21.89 26.95 -22.38
C ASN A 171 21.27 25.65 -22.85
N VAL A 172 22.10 24.60 -22.93
CA VAL A 172 21.65 23.27 -23.31
C VAL A 172 20.81 22.65 -22.20
N THR A 173 19.51 22.58 -22.41
CA THR A 173 18.54 22.06 -21.44
C THR A 173 18.14 20.62 -21.67
N LEU A 174 18.40 20.09 -22.91
CA LEU A 174 18.14 18.71 -23.26
C LEU A 174 19.18 18.26 -24.31
N LEU A 175 19.67 17.03 -24.16
CA LEU A 175 20.55 16.32 -25.08
C LEU A 175 19.91 15.01 -25.49
N SER A 176 19.99 14.66 -26.77
CA SER A 176 19.61 13.37 -27.31
C SER A 176 20.50 12.97 -28.46
N LEU A 177 20.82 11.68 -28.62
CA LEU A 177 21.54 11.19 -29.79
C LEU A 177 20.62 11.21 -31.01
N TRP A 178 20.97 12.02 -32.03
CA TRP A 178 20.32 12.00 -33.34
C TRP A 178 20.72 10.77 -34.14
N ASP A 179 22.02 10.53 -34.16
CA ASP A 179 22.67 9.35 -34.70
C ASP A 179 23.99 9.09 -33.95
N LYS A 180 24.79 8.09 -34.35
CA LYS A 180 26.05 7.76 -33.67
C LYS A 180 27.09 8.90 -33.63
N ARG A 181 26.93 9.95 -34.43
CA ARG A 181 27.92 11.03 -34.60
C ARG A 181 27.29 12.43 -34.39
N THR A 182 25.99 12.52 -34.38
CA THR A 182 25.28 13.79 -34.28
C THR A 182 24.47 13.83 -33.00
N LEU A 183 24.61 14.90 -32.25
CA LEU A 183 23.89 15.17 -31.03
C LEU A 183 22.85 16.24 -31.28
N LEU A 184 21.60 15.97 -30.86
CA LEU A 184 20.55 16.97 -30.84
C LEU A 184 20.64 17.73 -29.51
N CYS A 185 20.95 19.01 -29.61
CA CYS A 185 21.02 19.92 -28.48
C CYS A 185 19.78 20.82 -28.47
N CYS A 186 19.06 20.87 -27.38
CA CYS A 186 17.90 21.75 -27.19
C CYS A 186 18.22 22.88 -26.21
N SER A 187 17.88 24.09 -26.59
CA SER A 187 17.82 25.24 -25.68
C SER A 187 16.39 25.74 -25.59
N ARG A 188 15.93 25.93 -24.36
CA ARG A 188 14.56 26.36 -24.11
C ARG A 188 14.15 27.66 -24.84
N TRP A 189 15.10 28.58 -25.07
CA TRP A 189 14.83 29.91 -25.62
C TRP A 189 15.40 30.15 -27.02
N GLN A 190 16.24 29.20 -27.52
CA GLN A 190 16.92 29.38 -28.80
C GLN A 190 16.72 28.23 -29.79
N GLY A 191 15.84 27.27 -29.41
CA GLY A 191 15.43 26.14 -30.25
C GLY A 191 16.41 25.00 -30.29
N LEU A 192 16.43 24.28 -31.41
CA LEU A 192 17.18 23.07 -31.62
C LEU A 192 18.46 23.30 -32.43
N LEU A 193 19.53 22.58 -32.10
CA LEU A 193 20.77 22.53 -32.83
C LEU A 193 21.23 21.08 -32.99
N LEU A 194 21.83 20.77 -34.14
CA LEU A 194 22.53 19.52 -34.40
C LEU A 194 24.03 19.75 -34.30
N LEU A 195 24.67 19.04 -33.39
CA LEU A 195 26.12 19.06 -33.20
C LEU A 195 26.75 17.81 -33.78
N ASP A 196 27.69 17.95 -34.67
CA ASP A 196 28.56 16.88 -35.12
C ASP A 196 29.68 16.67 -34.09
N LEU A 197 29.72 15.50 -33.46
CA LEU A 197 30.66 15.17 -32.39
C LEU A 197 32.13 15.08 -32.85
N ASN A 198 32.38 14.81 -34.18
CA ASN A 198 33.73 14.71 -34.71
C ASN A 198 34.30 16.08 -35.08
N THR A 199 33.48 16.92 -35.67
CA THR A 199 33.96 18.22 -36.24
C THR A 199 33.65 19.40 -35.32
N GLY A 200 32.78 19.21 -34.31
CA GLY A 200 32.32 20.27 -33.44
C GLY A 200 31.43 21.33 -34.11
N LYS A 201 31.03 21.12 -35.35
CA LYS A 201 30.18 22.07 -36.08
C LYS A 201 28.73 21.93 -35.67
N CYS A 202 28.11 23.08 -35.36
CA CYS A 202 26.70 23.19 -35.11
C CYS A 202 25.95 23.63 -36.37
N ARG A 203 24.78 23.02 -36.58
CA ARG A 203 23.83 23.43 -37.63
C ARG A 203 22.40 23.42 -37.06
N ARG A 204 21.55 24.26 -37.60
CA ARG A 204 20.10 24.11 -37.27
C ARG A 204 19.54 22.87 -37.97
N PRO A 205 18.63 22.13 -37.35
CA PRO A 205 17.93 21.06 -38.05
C PRO A 205 17.13 21.62 -39.25
N PRO A 206 16.82 20.79 -40.26
CA PRO A 206 16.15 21.21 -41.48
C PRO A 206 14.68 21.61 -41.31
N PHE A 207 14.20 21.67 -40.09
CA PHE A 207 12.81 22.06 -39.74
C PHE A 207 12.79 23.17 -38.69
N ASP A 208 11.80 24.06 -38.78
CA ASP A 208 11.60 25.10 -37.79
C ASP A 208 10.48 24.70 -36.83
N CYS A 209 10.81 24.47 -35.59
CA CYS A 209 9.86 24.18 -34.48
C CYS A 209 9.67 25.38 -33.55
N GLY A 210 10.13 26.57 -33.94
CA GLY A 210 10.13 27.77 -33.09
C GLY A 210 11.35 27.81 -32.15
N LYS A 211 11.39 28.87 -31.34
CA LYS A 211 12.56 29.12 -30.45
C LYS A 211 12.35 28.57 -29.03
N GLU A 212 11.11 28.52 -28.56
CA GLU A 212 10.77 28.06 -27.21
C GLU A 212 10.37 26.59 -27.22
N ILE A 213 11.32 25.69 -26.93
CA ILE A 213 11.09 24.24 -26.90
C ILE A 213 11.02 23.76 -25.45
N MET A 214 9.94 23.09 -25.08
CA MET A 214 9.74 22.54 -23.76
C MET A 214 10.31 21.13 -23.62
N ASN A 215 10.08 20.28 -24.63
CA ASN A 215 10.56 18.90 -24.61
C ASN A 215 10.79 18.38 -26.02
N VAL A 216 11.66 17.36 -26.12
CA VAL A 216 11.94 16.62 -27.37
C VAL A 216 12.10 15.15 -27.03
N LEU A 217 11.46 14.28 -27.80
CA LEU A 217 11.59 12.85 -27.69
C LEU A 217 11.92 12.25 -29.08
N ILE A 218 12.85 11.32 -29.14
CA ILE A 218 13.07 10.48 -30.32
C ILE A 218 12.52 9.10 -29.93
N ASP A 219 11.48 8.65 -30.64
CA ASP A 219 10.83 7.39 -30.35
C ASP A 219 11.59 6.19 -30.94
N SER A 220 11.14 4.97 -30.60
CA SER A 220 11.72 3.70 -31.05
C SER A 220 11.69 3.52 -32.60
N GLN A 221 10.76 4.19 -33.26
CA GLN A 221 10.64 4.24 -34.72
C GLN A 221 11.47 5.38 -35.35
N LYS A 222 12.29 6.08 -34.53
CA LYS A 222 13.12 7.22 -34.92
C LYS A 222 12.32 8.43 -35.40
N ARG A 223 11.05 8.57 -35.05
CA ARG A 223 10.31 9.80 -35.23
C ARG A 223 10.73 10.82 -34.15
N ILE A 224 10.69 12.09 -34.48
CA ILE A 224 11.09 13.16 -33.58
C ILE A 224 9.85 13.91 -33.16
N TRP A 225 9.58 13.90 -31.87
CA TRP A 225 8.48 14.58 -31.24
C TRP A 225 9.00 15.85 -30.57
N VAL A 226 8.47 16.99 -30.99
CA VAL A 226 8.90 18.30 -30.49
C VAL A 226 7.71 19.04 -29.90
N ALA A 227 7.85 19.48 -28.66
CA ALA A 227 6.86 20.26 -27.95
C ALA A 227 7.28 21.74 -27.84
N PRO A 228 6.85 22.61 -28.74
CA PRO A 228 7.02 24.05 -28.58
C PRO A 228 6.13 24.57 -27.44
N TYR A 229 6.56 25.65 -26.77
CA TYR A 229 5.74 26.29 -25.74
C TYR A 229 4.41 26.78 -26.34
N ASN A 230 3.29 26.34 -25.77
CA ASN A 230 1.94 26.64 -26.24
C ASN A 230 1.65 26.32 -27.73
N GLY A 231 2.51 25.47 -28.32
CA GLY A 231 2.41 25.08 -29.75
C GLY A 231 1.85 23.66 -29.97
N GLY A 232 1.46 22.97 -28.89
CA GLY A 232 1.03 21.58 -28.96
C GLY A 232 2.22 20.63 -29.18
N LEU A 233 2.06 19.66 -30.07
CA LEU A 233 3.06 18.61 -30.34
C LEU A 233 3.26 18.44 -31.85
N ASN A 234 4.50 18.52 -32.29
CA ASN A 234 4.91 18.25 -33.67
C ASN A 234 5.58 16.87 -33.78
N CYS A 235 5.17 16.09 -34.77
CA CYS A 235 5.80 14.83 -35.14
C CYS A 235 6.55 15.01 -36.45
N LEU A 236 7.83 14.64 -36.47
CA LEU A 236 8.70 14.73 -37.64
C LEU A 236 9.34 13.38 -37.95
N THR A 237 9.65 13.16 -39.23
CA THR A 237 10.54 12.07 -39.61
C THR A 237 11.96 12.30 -39.10
N HIS A 238 12.79 11.25 -39.11
CA HIS A 238 14.22 11.36 -38.79
C HIS A 238 14.95 12.36 -39.70
N ASP A 239 14.51 12.55 -40.95
CA ASP A 239 15.07 13.54 -41.89
C ASP A 239 14.58 14.97 -41.61
N GLY A 240 13.69 15.14 -40.61
CA GLY A 240 13.16 16.45 -40.22
C GLY A 240 11.97 16.94 -41.04
N LYS A 241 11.28 16.07 -41.77
CA LYS A 241 10.04 16.43 -42.47
C LYS A 241 8.87 16.32 -41.50
N LEU A 242 8.04 17.38 -41.43
CA LEU A 242 6.83 17.40 -40.61
C LEU A 242 5.84 16.35 -41.11
N LEU A 243 5.44 15.43 -40.22
CA LEU A 243 4.41 14.43 -40.44
C LEU A 243 3.05 14.90 -39.97
N ALA A 244 2.99 15.43 -38.74
CA ALA A 244 1.75 15.90 -38.13
C ALA A 244 2.02 16.96 -37.08
N THR A 245 1.03 17.81 -36.86
CA THR A 245 0.98 18.75 -35.74
C THR A 245 -0.34 18.51 -34.98
N TYR A 246 -0.25 18.34 -33.69
CA TYR A 246 -1.38 18.10 -32.80
C TYR A 246 -1.57 19.29 -31.87
N THR A 247 -2.75 19.87 -31.89
CA THR A 247 -3.14 21.03 -31.04
C THR A 247 -4.57 20.80 -30.56
N THR A 248 -4.98 21.59 -29.56
CA THR A 248 -6.36 21.57 -29.06
C THR A 248 -7.41 21.95 -30.12
N HIS A 249 -6.99 22.53 -31.25
CA HIS A 249 -7.90 22.94 -32.34
C HIS A 249 -8.08 21.87 -33.40
N ASN A 250 -7.07 21.03 -33.63
CA ASN A 250 -7.08 20.05 -34.71
C ASN A 250 -7.02 18.59 -34.26
N SER A 251 -6.93 18.35 -32.96
CA SER A 251 -6.87 17.02 -32.35
C SER A 251 -7.57 17.01 -30.98
N SER A 252 -7.63 15.86 -30.37
CA SER A 252 -8.14 15.69 -29.00
C SER A 252 -7.08 15.96 -27.91
N LEU A 253 -5.99 16.64 -28.25
CA LEU A 253 -5.00 17.07 -27.25
C LEU A 253 -5.67 18.01 -26.23
N SER A 254 -5.54 17.72 -24.96
CA SER A 254 -6.25 18.43 -23.88
C SER A 254 -5.70 19.85 -23.62
N ASN A 255 -4.39 20.08 -23.88
CA ASN A 255 -3.72 21.36 -23.66
C ASN A 255 -2.51 21.52 -24.57
N ASN A 256 -2.31 22.71 -25.12
CA ASN A 256 -1.18 23.04 -26.01
C ASN A 256 0.16 23.22 -25.27
N VAL A 257 0.16 23.37 -23.94
CA VAL A 257 1.39 23.45 -23.14
C VAL A 257 1.81 22.04 -22.76
N VAL A 258 2.65 21.43 -23.60
CA VAL A 258 3.21 20.10 -23.36
C VAL A 258 4.51 20.25 -22.59
N LEU A 259 4.58 19.67 -21.38
CA LEU A 259 5.73 19.77 -20.49
C LEU A 259 6.67 18.56 -20.58
N SER A 260 6.13 17.38 -20.83
CA SER A 260 6.90 16.14 -20.84
C SER A 260 6.37 15.13 -21.84
N LEU A 261 7.30 14.28 -22.33
CA LEU A 261 7.04 13.21 -23.30
C LEU A 261 7.70 11.93 -22.82
N ALA A 262 7.02 10.80 -22.99
CA ALA A 262 7.58 9.48 -22.80
C ALA A 262 6.99 8.52 -23.86
N GLU A 263 7.73 7.49 -24.23
CA GLU A 263 7.23 6.40 -25.09
C GLU A 263 6.98 5.16 -24.24
N ARG A 264 5.83 4.52 -24.45
CA ARG A 264 5.51 3.21 -23.88
C ARG A 264 4.86 2.33 -24.95
N GLU A 265 5.48 1.22 -25.29
CA GLU A 265 4.93 0.21 -26.22
C GLU A 265 4.47 0.80 -27.58
N GLY A 266 5.18 1.85 -28.05
CA GLY A 266 4.89 2.55 -29.31
C GLY A 266 3.88 3.69 -29.19
N GLU A 267 3.22 3.86 -28.04
CA GLU A 267 2.37 5.01 -27.73
C GLU A 267 3.20 6.18 -27.19
N ILE A 268 2.78 7.39 -27.49
CA ILE A 268 3.40 8.62 -26.97
C ILE A 268 2.54 9.18 -25.82
N TRP A 269 3.13 9.16 -24.64
CA TRP A 269 2.56 9.74 -23.42
C TRP A 269 2.96 11.19 -23.28
N ILE A 270 1.97 12.08 -23.20
CA ILE A 270 2.12 13.54 -23.30
C ILE A 270 1.63 14.15 -22.00
N GLY A 271 2.54 14.62 -21.15
CA GLY A 271 2.22 15.35 -19.94
C GLY A 271 2.04 16.82 -20.22
N THR A 272 0.93 17.40 -19.77
CA THR A 272 0.55 18.79 -20.06
C THR A 272 0.43 19.65 -18.80
N ASP A 273 0.36 20.96 -18.97
CA ASP A 273 0.13 21.90 -17.87
C ASP A 273 -1.38 22.16 -17.68
N GLY A 274 -1.99 21.40 -16.78
CA GLY A 274 -3.40 21.53 -16.43
C GLY A 274 -4.37 20.67 -17.27
N GLY A 275 -3.91 20.00 -18.33
CA GLY A 275 -4.72 19.10 -19.17
C GLY A 275 -4.53 17.60 -18.89
N GLY A 276 -3.81 17.23 -17.83
CA GLY A 276 -3.53 15.82 -17.51
C GLY A 276 -2.50 15.18 -18.42
N ILE A 277 -2.63 13.87 -18.68
CA ILE A 277 -1.79 13.07 -19.56
C ILE A 277 -2.61 12.64 -20.76
N ASN A 278 -2.13 12.93 -21.96
CA ASN A 278 -2.69 12.41 -23.19
C ASN A 278 -1.83 11.23 -23.67
N ILE A 279 -2.46 10.17 -24.10
CA ILE A 279 -1.83 9.01 -24.70
C ILE A 279 -2.20 9.01 -26.17
N LEU A 280 -1.21 9.17 -27.03
CA LEU A 280 -1.35 9.20 -28.47
C LEU A 280 -0.88 7.88 -29.07
N ASP A 281 -1.73 7.20 -29.79
CA ASP A 281 -1.32 6.18 -30.73
C ASP A 281 -0.90 6.84 -32.06
N PRO A 282 0.40 6.84 -32.39
CA PRO A 282 0.88 7.53 -33.58
C PRO A 282 0.42 6.90 -34.92
N GLU A 283 0.03 5.62 -34.92
CA GLU A 283 -0.40 4.90 -36.12
C GLU A 283 -1.84 5.26 -36.49
N THR A 284 -2.70 5.38 -35.50
CA THR A 284 -4.13 5.71 -35.71
C THR A 284 -4.43 7.19 -35.53
N GLY A 285 -3.56 7.95 -34.86
CA GLY A 285 -3.81 9.33 -34.47
C GLY A 285 -4.83 9.48 -33.34
N HIS A 286 -5.17 8.36 -32.67
CA HIS A 286 -6.14 8.36 -31.57
C HIS A 286 -5.53 8.87 -30.28
N PHE A 287 -6.31 9.67 -29.54
CA PHE A 287 -5.92 10.17 -28.21
C PHE A 287 -6.81 9.56 -27.12
N SER A 288 -6.18 9.09 -26.06
CA SER A 288 -6.82 8.78 -24.80
C SER A 288 -6.37 9.79 -23.74
N LEU A 289 -7.26 10.20 -22.85
CA LEU A 289 -6.99 11.22 -21.84
C LEU A 289 -7.07 10.65 -20.43
N LEU A 290 -6.02 10.83 -19.64
CA LEU A 290 -5.99 10.60 -18.20
C LEU A 290 -6.05 11.97 -17.50
N GLU A 291 -7.13 12.20 -16.75
CA GLU A 291 -7.37 13.48 -16.07
C GLU A 291 -7.76 13.30 -14.61
N HIS A 292 -7.64 14.36 -13.84
CA HIS A 292 -8.11 14.38 -12.46
C HIS A 292 -9.64 14.49 -12.42
N VAL A 293 -10.26 13.50 -11.80
CA VAL A 293 -11.71 13.49 -11.54
C VAL A 293 -11.93 13.64 -10.04
N PRO A 294 -12.51 14.76 -9.57
CA PRO A 294 -12.77 14.96 -8.15
C PRO A 294 -13.64 13.84 -7.55
N GLY A 295 -13.23 13.29 -6.42
CA GLY A 295 -13.97 12.22 -5.73
C GLY A 295 -13.71 10.79 -6.25
N SER A 296 -12.77 10.63 -7.18
CA SER A 296 -12.36 9.32 -7.70
C SER A 296 -10.93 9.04 -7.24
N ASP A 297 -10.75 8.41 -6.09
CA ASP A 297 -9.44 8.27 -5.44
C ASP A 297 -8.36 7.62 -6.33
N ASN A 298 -8.17 6.29 -6.26
CA ASN A 298 -7.04 5.62 -6.94
C ASN A 298 -7.26 5.33 -8.44
N TYR A 299 -8.38 5.76 -9.02
CA TYR A 299 -8.73 5.51 -10.43
C TYR A 299 -8.80 6.77 -11.30
N SER A 300 -8.33 7.89 -10.78
CA SER A 300 -8.12 9.10 -11.55
C SER A 300 -6.75 9.70 -11.28
N LEU A 301 -6.25 10.45 -12.25
CA LEU A 301 -4.97 11.12 -12.10
C LEU A 301 -5.03 12.10 -10.91
N PRO A 302 -4.10 12.03 -9.93
CA PRO A 302 -4.13 12.92 -8.76
C PRO A 302 -3.90 14.40 -9.09
N ALA A 303 -3.36 14.72 -10.28
CA ALA A 303 -3.06 16.10 -10.70
C ALA A 303 -3.06 16.24 -12.21
N ASN A 304 -3.50 17.38 -12.75
CA ASN A 304 -3.52 17.64 -14.18
C ASN A 304 -2.27 18.35 -14.72
N SER A 305 -1.39 18.90 -13.86
CA SER A 305 -0.14 19.53 -14.30
C SER A 305 1.03 18.59 -14.11
N ILE A 306 1.50 17.98 -15.20
CA ILE A 306 2.51 16.90 -15.23
C ILE A 306 3.82 17.44 -15.78
N LEU A 307 4.80 17.61 -14.89
CA LEU A 307 6.10 18.22 -15.22
C LEU A 307 7.08 17.27 -15.87
N CYS A 308 7.07 16.00 -15.48
CA CYS A 308 7.92 14.96 -16.06
C CYS A 308 7.19 13.62 -16.16
N LEU A 309 7.51 12.86 -17.19
CA LEU A 309 7.07 11.48 -17.42
C LEU A 309 8.32 10.61 -17.57
N TYR A 310 8.25 9.41 -17.03
CA TYR A 310 9.33 8.43 -17.13
C TYR A 310 8.72 7.03 -17.30
N ASN A 311 9.13 6.33 -18.33
CA ASN A 311 8.79 4.91 -18.53
C ASN A 311 9.96 4.08 -18.00
N ASP A 312 9.69 3.22 -17.00
CA ASP A 312 10.73 2.36 -16.43
C ASP A 312 10.94 1.06 -17.26
N TYR A 313 11.96 0.30 -16.90
CA TYR A 313 12.29 -0.97 -17.58
C TYR A 313 11.21 -2.06 -17.43
N ASN A 314 10.23 -1.87 -16.52
CA ASN A 314 9.07 -2.75 -16.33
C ASN A 314 7.82 -2.26 -17.07
N ASN A 315 7.95 -1.21 -17.91
CA ASN A 315 6.83 -0.52 -18.56
C ASN A 315 5.83 0.11 -17.60
N ASN A 316 6.27 0.51 -16.40
CA ASN A 316 5.45 1.35 -15.52
C ASN A 316 5.72 2.82 -15.86
N ILE A 317 4.66 3.60 -15.98
CA ILE A 317 4.78 5.04 -16.15
C ILE A 317 4.83 5.74 -14.79
N TRP A 318 5.83 6.55 -14.63
CA TRP A 318 5.97 7.45 -13.50
C TRP A 318 5.74 8.88 -13.96
N ALA A 319 4.89 9.60 -13.25
CA ALA A 319 4.58 11.00 -13.53
C ALA A 319 4.95 11.89 -12.34
N GLY A 320 5.75 12.90 -12.60
CA GLY A 320 6.06 13.94 -11.63
C GLY A 320 5.16 15.13 -11.82
N SER A 321 4.42 15.51 -10.79
CA SER A 321 3.50 16.65 -10.82
C SER A 321 4.14 17.94 -10.29
N ILE A 322 3.52 19.07 -10.57
CA ILE A 322 3.96 20.37 -10.07
C ILE A 322 3.64 20.54 -8.58
N ARG A 323 2.55 19.95 -8.09
CA ARG A 323 2.05 20.18 -6.72
C ARG A 323 1.72 18.93 -5.92
N ASN A 324 1.58 17.78 -6.57
CA ASN A 324 1.05 16.57 -5.96
C ASN A 324 2.09 15.43 -5.83
N GLY A 325 3.38 15.74 -5.98
CA GLY A 325 4.46 14.76 -5.81
C GLY A 325 4.62 13.82 -6.98
N LEU A 326 4.97 12.56 -6.70
CA LEU A 326 5.21 11.50 -7.66
C LEU A 326 3.96 10.62 -7.77
N ILE A 327 3.61 10.24 -8.99
CA ILE A 327 2.48 9.38 -9.31
C ILE A 327 3.02 8.18 -10.10
N SER A 328 2.77 6.97 -9.60
CA SER A 328 2.94 5.73 -10.36
C SER A 328 1.65 5.43 -11.08
N ILE A 329 1.73 5.18 -12.39
CA ILE A 329 0.60 4.89 -13.26
C ILE A 329 0.81 3.50 -13.83
N ARG A 330 -0.13 2.59 -13.55
CA ARG A 330 -0.06 1.22 -14.02
C ARG A 330 -1.37 0.81 -14.67
N GLU A 331 -1.24 0.12 -15.78
CA GLU A 331 -2.39 -0.55 -16.38
C GLU A 331 -2.76 -1.77 -15.55
N VAL A 332 -4.03 -1.86 -15.21
CA VAL A 332 -4.59 -2.97 -14.44
C VAL A 332 -5.73 -3.61 -15.22
N SER A 333 -5.90 -4.91 -15.03
CA SER A 333 -7.00 -5.66 -15.66
C SER A 333 -8.33 -5.52 -14.93
N MET A 334 -8.33 -4.83 -13.78
CA MET A 334 -9.48 -4.75 -12.89
C MET A 334 -9.74 -3.33 -12.45
N LYS A 335 -11.02 -3.00 -12.26
CA LYS A 335 -11.45 -1.71 -11.73
C LYS A 335 -12.68 -1.86 -10.87
N THR A 336 -12.69 -1.26 -9.71
CA THR A 336 -13.85 -1.22 -8.84
C THR A 336 -14.54 0.14 -8.94
N TYR A 337 -15.80 0.15 -9.36
CA TYR A 337 -16.65 1.35 -9.39
C TYR A 337 -17.38 1.47 -8.05
N THR A 338 -17.20 2.61 -7.39
CA THR A 338 -17.85 2.96 -6.12
C THR A 338 -18.91 4.02 -6.33
N ASP A 339 -19.64 4.39 -5.27
CA ASP A 339 -20.62 5.46 -5.33
C ASP A 339 -19.95 6.83 -5.51
N VAL A 340 -20.68 7.69 -6.17
CA VAL A 340 -20.26 9.06 -6.46
C VAL A 340 -21.35 10.06 -6.08
N PRO A 341 -20.99 11.33 -5.80
CA PRO A 341 -21.98 12.38 -5.54
C PRO A 341 -22.97 12.54 -6.69
N PRO A 342 -24.22 12.92 -6.43
CA PRO A 342 -25.22 13.17 -7.44
C PRO A 342 -24.73 14.14 -8.52
N GLY A 343 -24.97 13.79 -9.79
CA GLY A 343 -24.51 14.56 -10.94
C GLY A 343 -23.15 14.13 -11.51
N ASN A 344 -22.43 13.24 -10.86
CA ASN A 344 -21.23 12.61 -11.41
C ASN A 344 -21.65 11.29 -12.11
N ASP A 345 -21.19 11.12 -13.36
CA ASP A 345 -21.52 9.94 -14.21
C ASP A 345 -20.43 8.85 -14.20
N ARG A 346 -19.41 8.95 -13.32
CA ARG A 346 -18.25 8.04 -13.29
C ARG A 346 -18.33 6.93 -12.23
N GLY A 347 -19.45 6.77 -11.54
CA GLY A 347 -19.64 5.74 -10.52
C GLY A 347 -21.10 5.43 -10.26
N LEU A 348 -21.35 4.62 -9.23
CA LEU A 348 -22.67 4.16 -8.83
C LEU A 348 -23.46 5.21 -8.05
N SER A 349 -24.75 5.05 -7.98
CA SER A 349 -25.62 5.82 -7.08
C SER A 349 -25.55 5.34 -5.61
N ASN A 350 -25.10 4.10 -5.38
CA ASN A 350 -24.88 3.49 -4.07
C ASN A 350 -23.89 2.33 -4.19
N ASN A 351 -23.02 2.17 -3.19
CA ASN A 351 -21.95 1.16 -3.18
C ASN A 351 -22.45 -0.29 -3.19
N THR A 352 -23.57 -0.59 -2.52
CA THR A 352 -24.03 -1.97 -2.40
C THR A 352 -24.76 -2.41 -3.65
N VAL A 353 -24.15 -3.29 -4.43
CA VAL A 353 -24.70 -3.84 -5.66
C VAL A 353 -25.48 -5.12 -5.35
N LEU A 354 -26.77 -5.15 -5.69
CA LEU A 354 -27.66 -6.28 -5.44
C LEU A 354 -27.95 -7.13 -6.68
N SER A 355 -27.92 -6.53 -7.88
CA SER A 355 -28.25 -7.24 -9.13
C SER A 355 -27.55 -6.65 -10.34
N LEU A 356 -27.28 -7.52 -11.33
CA LEU A 356 -26.64 -7.19 -12.60
C LEU A 356 -27.43 -7.83 -13.74
N PHE A 357 -27.62 -7.08 -14.81
CA PHE A 357 -28.24 -7.59 -16.05
C PHE A 357 -27.63 -6.86 -17.24
N GLN A 358 -27.15 -7.61 -18.25
CA GLN A 358 -26.67 -7.04 -19.51
C GLN A 358 -27.76 -7.11 -20.57
N GLU A 359 -28.17 -5.97 -21.15
CA GLU A 359 -29.15 -5.87 -22.23
C GLU A 359 -28.46 -5.87 -23.59
N SER A 360 -27.35 -5.17 -23.73
CA SER A 360 -26.56 -5.07 -24.97
C SER A 360 -25.05 -4.94 -24.65
N GLN A 361 -24.22 -4.84 -25.68
CA GLN A 361 -22.77 -4.68 -25.48
C GLN A 361 -22.38 -3.38 -24.75
N ASP A 362 -23.20 -2.36 -24.87
CA ASP A 362 -23.01 -1.02 -24.32
C ASP A 362 -23.90 -0.70 -23.12
N GLN A 363 -24.69 -1.69 -22.61
CA GLN A 363 -25.67 -1.46 -21.54
C GLN A 363 -25.67 -2.61 -20.53
N ILE A 364 -25.14 -2.30 -19.34
CA ILE A 364 -25.23 -3.16 -18.15
C ILE A 364 -26.07 -2.45 -17.10
N TRP A 365 -27.17 -3.06 -16.70
CA TRP A 365 -28.06 -2.59 -15.68
C TRP A 365 -27.58 -3.05 -14.30
N VAL A 366 -27.46 -2.12 -13.36
CA VAL A 366 -26.98 -2.34 -12.02
C VAL A 366 -28.03 -1.92 -11.03
N GLY A 367 -28.56 -2.86 -10.26
CA GLY A 367 -29.48 -2.60 -9.15
C GLY A 367 -28.72 -2.50 -7.84
N THR A 368 -29.01 -1.48 -7.05
CA THR A 368 -28.32 -1.17 -5.82
C THR A 368 -29.23 -1.18 -4.60
N ASP A 369 -28.64 -1.16 -3.39
CA ASP A 369 -29.37 -1.12 -2.11
C ASP A 369 -29.66 0.34 -1.70
N GLY A 370 -30.78 0.86 -2.18
CA GLY A 370 -31.23 2.23 -1.86
C GLY A 370 -30.76 3.31 -2.85
N GLY A 371 -29.91 2.98 -3.82
CA GLY A 371 -29.55 3.89 -4.92
C GLY A 371 -30.36 3.65 -6.21
N GLY A 372 -31.28 2.68 -6.20
CA GLY A 372 -32.13 2.34 -7.34
C GLY A 372 -31.36 1.65 -8.47
N ILE A 373 -31.66 2.06 -9.71
CA ILE A 373 -31.11 1.50 -10.96
C ILE A 373 -30.05 2.43 -11.52
N ASN A 374 -28.97 1.83 -12.00
CA ASN A 374 -27.95 2.50 -12.81
C ASN A 374 -27.83 1.76 -14.15
N ASN A 375 -27.61 2.49 -15.23
CA ASN A 375 -27.19 1.93 -16.51
C ASN A 375 -25.72 2.26 -16.72
N PHE A 376 -24.88 1.24 -16.77
CA PHE A 376 -23.45 1.34 -17.02
C PHE A 376 -23.15 1.06 -18.49
N ASN A 377 -22.44 1.95 -19.12
CA ASN A 377 -21.91 1.76 -20.46
C ASN A 377 -20.43 1.34 -20.38
N PRO A 378 -20.09 0.06 -20.65
CA PRO A 378 -18.70 -0.43 -20.55
C PRO A 378 -17.71 0.23 -21.52
N LEU A 379 -18.21 0.76 -22.67
CA LEU A 379 -17.35 1.35 -23.68
C LEU A 379 -16.90 2.76 -23.31
N THR A 380 -17.75 3.52 -22.61
CA THR A 380 -17.46 4.90 -22.18
C THR A 380 -17.16 5.01 -20.70
N GLU A 381 -17.32 3.92 -19.95
CA GLU A 381 -17.21 3.84 -18.47
C GLU A 381 -18.11 4.83 -17.73
N LYS A 382 -19.26 5.15 -18.30
CA LYS A 382 -20.21 6.10 -17.75
C LYS A 382 -21.46 5.42 -17.21
N PHE A 383 -21.99 6.02 -16.14
CA PHE A 383 -23.24 5.60 -15.51
C PHE A 383 -24.35 6.60 -15.80
N THR A 384 -25.53 6.09 -16.10
CA THR A 384 -26.76 6.89 -16.11
C THR A 384 -27.57 6.51 -14.88
N HIS A 385 -27.85 7.48 -14.02
CA HIS A 385 -28.63 7.30 -12.81
C HIS A 385 -30.11 7.65 -13.06
N TYR A 386 -31.02 6.95 -12.38
CA TYR A 386 -32.44 7.18 -12.48
C TYR A 386 -33.03 7.63 -11.13
N PRO A 387 -33.12 8.95 -10.88
CA PRO A 387 -33.57 9.50 -9.59
C PRO A 387 -34.96 9.02 -9.14
N SER A 388 -35.84 8.67 -10.08
CA SER A 388 -37.17 8.12 -9.80
C SER A 388 -37.16 6.78 -9.08
N THR A 389 -35.98 6.12 -9.04
CA THR A 389 -35.77 4.82 -8.39
C THR A 389 -34.92 4.93 -7.12
N TRP A 390 -34.50 6.12 -6.74
CA TRP A 390 -33.77 6.30 -5.50
C TRP A 390 -34.57 5.83 -4.28
N GLU A 391 -33.89 5.34 -3.25
CA GLU A 391 -34.42 4.63 -2.09
C GLU A 391 -34.89 3.19 -2.40
N ASP A 392 -35.01 2.78 -3.66
CA ASP A 392 -35.37 1.41 -4.01
C ASP A 392 -34.18 0.45 -3.83
N LYS A 393 -34.48 -0.73 -3.26
CA LYS A 393 -33.55 -1.85 -3.13
C LYS A 393 -33.81 -2.81 -4.29
N VAL A 394 -33.09 -2.64 -5.41
CA VAL A 394 -33.34 -3.37 -6.65
C VAL A 394 -32.63 -4.71 -6.63
N ALA A 395 -33.36 -5.73 -6.20
CA ALA A 395 -32.84 -7.06 -5.94
C ALA A 395 -32.67 -7.93 -7.18
N SER A 396 -33.42 -7.68 -8.28
CA SER A 396 -33.31 -8.41 -9.55
C SER A 396 -33.76 -7.57 -10.73
N ILE A 397 -33.11 -7.78 -11.87
CA ILE A 397 -33.41 -7.08 -13.14
C ILE A 397 -33.37 -8.10 -14.25
N CYS A 398 -34.35 -8.06 -15.15
CA CYS A 398 -34.29 -8.77 -16.43
C CYS A 398 -35.04 -7.98 -17.53
N GLN A 399 -34.83 -8.33 -18.80
CA GLN A 399 -35.53 -7.72 -19.88
C GLN A 399 -37.02 -8.21 -19.89
N PHE A 400 -37.95 -7.28 -19.92
CA PHE A 400 -39.39 -7.58 -20.10
C PHE A 400 -39.77 -7.66 -21.60
N THR A 401 -39.67 -6.51 -22.26
CA THR A 401 -39.80 -6.34 -23.69
C THR A 401 -38.69 -5.45 -24.20
N PRO A 402 -38.41 -5.37 -25.50
CA PRO A 402 -37.44 -4.44 -26.03
C PRO A 402 -37.67 -3.01 -25.48
N GLY A 403 -36.66 -2.43 -24.84
CA GLY A 403 -36.71 -1.09 -24.23
C GLY A 403 -37.49 -0.99 -22.92
N LYS A 404 -37.91 -2.11 -22.31
CA LYS A 404 -38.50 -2.12 -20.94
C LYS A 404 -37.93 -3.24 -20.11
N LEU A 405 -37.63 -2.95 -18.85
CA LEU A 405 -37.13 -3.89 -17.89
C LEU A 405 -38.20 -4.32 -16.89
N LEU A 406 -38.07 -5.53 -16.40
CA LEU A 406 -38.79 -6.02 -15.23
C LEU A 406 -37.80 -5.99 -14.04
N ILE A 407 -38.19 -5.34 -12.95
CA ILE A 407 -37.38 -5.15 -11.79
C ILE A 407 -38.08 -5.64 -10.54
N SER A 408 -37.38 -6.34 -9.68
CA SER A 408 -37.86 -6.75 -8.37
C SER A 408 -37.25 -5.84 -7.30
N ILE A 409 -38.11 -5.15 -6.58
CA ILE A 409 -37.72 -4.24 -5.49
C ILE A 409 -38.04 -4.91 -4.16
N PHE A 410 -37.05 -4.98 -3.27
CA PHE A 410 -37.20 -5.61 -1.97
C PHE A 410 -38.37 -4.97 -1.20
N SER A 411 -39.24 -5.78 -0.62
CA SER A 411 -40.47 -5.41 0.12
C SER A 411 -41.55 -4.63 -0.64
N GLN A 412 -41.32 -4.28 -1.94
CA GLN A 412 -42.34 -3.56 -2.73
C GLN A 412 -42.95 -4.44 -3.84
N GLY A 413 -42.23 -5.47 -4.33
CA GLY A 413 -42.66 -6.38 -5.37
C GLY A 413 -42.01 -6.13 -6.72
N VAL A 414 -42.71 -6.49 -7.78
CA VAL A 414 -42.19 -6.46 -9.16
C VAL A 414 -42.78 -5.30 -9.95
N PHE A 415 -41.92 -4.58 -10.69
CA PHE A 415 -42.30 -3.41 -11.48
C PHE A 415 -41.77 -3.51 -12.91
N ILE A 416 -42.52 -2.91 -13.84
CA ILE A 416 -42.04 -2.63 -15.19
C ILE A 416 -41.37 -1.26 -15.15
N PHE A 417 -40.12 -1.20 -15.54
CA PHE A 417 -39.34 0.03 -15.60
C PHE A 417 -39.11 0.42 -17.06
N ASN A 418 -39.38 1.67 -17.41
CA ASN A 418 -39.13 2.23 -18.74
C ASN A 418 -37.87 3.16 -18.67
N PRO A 419 -36.72 2.72 -19.18
CA PRO A 419 -35.51 3.53 -19.19
C PRO A 419 -35.64 4.87 -19.96
N ALA A 420 -36.44 4.94 -20.98
CA ALA A 420 -36.61 6.16 -21.79
C ALA A 420 -37.32 7.28 -21.03
N THR A 421 -38.28 6.96 -20.15
CA THR A 421 -39.00 7.94 -19.34
C THR A 421 -38.53 8.00 -17.89
N GLY A 422 -37.78 6.97 -17.44
CA GLY A 422 -37.40 6.81 -16.05
C GLY A 422 -38.56 6.39 -15.13
N GLU A 423 -39.71 6.05 -15.64
CA GLU A 423 -40.87 5.70 -14.86
C GLU A 423 -40.94 4.21 -14.55
N LYS A 424 -41.42 3.88 -13.34
CA LYS A 424 -41.73 2.52 -12.92
C LYS A 424 -43.23 2.35 -12.73
N GLN A 425 -43.78 1.24 -13.18
CA GLN A 425 -45.19 0.86 -13.02
C GLN A 425 -45.28 -0.52 -12.38
N PRO A 426 -46.20 -0.74 -11.40
CA PRO A 426 -46.40 -2.05 -10.82
C PRO A 426 -46.69 -3.09 -11.90
N PHE A 427 -46.05 -4.24 -11.80
CA PHE A 427 -46.38 -5.38 -12.65
C PHE A 427 -47.68 -6.00 -12.17
N THR A 428 -48.82 -5.60 -12.78
CA THR A 428 -50.15 -6.06 -12.41
C THR A 428 -50.49 -7.34 -13.16
N ILE A 429 -50.87 -8.37 -12.44
CA ILE A 429 -51.27 -9.67 -12.94
C ILE A 429 -52.79 -9.75 -12.84
N VAL A 430 -53.37 -10.51 -13.78
CA VAL A 430 -54.85 -10.69 -13.83
C VAL A 430 -55.38 -11.52 -12.67
N ASP A 431 -54.49 -12.34 -12.04
CA ASP A 431 -54.82 -13.17 -10.85
C ASP A 431 -54.33 -12.52 -9.54
N ALA A 432 -55.25 -12.26 -8.64
CA ALA A 432 -55.01 -11.62 -7.36
C ALA A 432 -54.16 -12.49 -6.39
N GLU A 433 -54.28 -13.81 -6.48
CA GLU A 433 -53.60 -14.77 -5.61
C GLU A 433 -52.13 -14.87 -5.96
N THR A 434 -51.79 -14.99 -7.25
CA THR A 434 -50.40 -14.97 -7.74
C THR A 434 -49.77 -13.59 -7.55
N THR A 435 -50.52 -12.50 -7.67
CA THR A 435 -50.02 -11.15 -7.38
C THR A 435 -49.65 -11.02 -5.90
N ALA A 436 -50.46 -11.52 -4.97
CA ALA A 436 -50.18 -11.48 -3.55
C ALA A 436 -48.95 -12.32 -3.16
N LEU A 437 -48.73 -13.47 -3.83
CA LEU A 437 -47.55 -14.32 -3.62
C LEU A 437 -46.25 -13.66 -4.13
N LEU A 438 -46.27 -13.01 -5.29
CA LEU A 438 -45.11 -12.34 -5.89
C LEU A 438 -44.80 -10.98 -5.27
N CYS A 439 -45.81 -10.33 -4.71
CA CYS A 439 -45.66 -9.04 -3.99
C CYS A 439 -45.61 -9.21 -2.47
N ASN A 440 -45.30 -10.40 -1.95
CA ASN A 440 -45.26 -10.68 -0.52
C ASN A 440 -44.24 -9.78 0.17
N ARG A 441 -44.72 -8.95 1.09
CA ARG A 441 -43.92 -7.96 1.84
C ARG A 441 -42.83 -8.69 2.65
N GLY A 442 -41.55 -8.48 2.25
CA GLY A 442 -40.36 -8.96 2.97
C GLY A 442 -39.44 -9.90 2.17
N LYS A 443 -39.83 -10.38 1.00
CA LYS A 443 -38.95 -11.23 0.16
C LYS A 443 -38.79 -10.62 -1.24
N ALA A 444 -37.56 -10.63 -1.78
CA ALA A 444 -37.33 -10.27 -3.17
C ALA A 444 -37.48 -11.51 -4.06
N VAL A 445 -38.09 -11.36 -5.21
CA VAL A 445 -38.22 -12.39 -6.22
C VAL A 445 -37.03 -12.28 -7.19
N ASN A 446 -36.34 -13.37 -7.46
CA ASN A 446 -35.33 -13.39 -8.52
C ASN A 446 -36.00 -13.56 -9.88
N LEU A 447 -35.60 -12.72 -10.82
CA LEU A 447 -36.15 -12.69 -12.18
C LEU A 447 -35.09 -13.18 -13.16
N LEU A 448 -35.50 -14.06 -14.08
CA LEU A 448 -34.64 -14.54 -15.15
C LEU A 448 -35.44 -14.70 -16.45
N ARG A 449 -34.98 -14.06 -17.49
CA ARG A 449 -35.53 -14.34 -18.82
C ARG A 449 -34.90 -15.63 -19.33
N ASN A 450 -35.68 -16.74 -19.39
CA ASN A 450 -35.14 -18.06 -19.76
C ASN A 450 -35.29 -18.35 -21.24
N THR A 451 -36.34 -17.80 -21.89
CA THR A 451 -36.52 -17.89 -23.35
C THR A 451 -36.92 -16.53 -23.93
N HIS A 452 -37.03 -16.44 -25.26
CA HIS A 452 -37.55 -15.22 -25.90
C HIS A 452 -39.01 -14.92 -25.53
N HIS A 453 -39.75 -15.91 -25.04
CA HIS A 453 -41.19 -15.81 -24.77
C HIS A 453 -41.54 -16.00 -23.28
N SER A 454 -40.60 -16.32 -22.42
CA SER A 454 -40.91 -16.60 -21.03
C SER A 454 -39.91 -15.99 -20.04
N ILE A 455 -40.42 -15.62 -18.86
CA ILE A 455 -39.68 -15.09 -17.76
C ILE A 455 -39.97 -15.94 -16.52
N LEU A 456 -38.91 -16.35 -15.82
CA LEU A 456 -38.98 -17.05 -14.56
C LEU A 456 -39.04 -16.07 -13.40
N PHE A 457 -39.95 -16.33 -12.45
CA PHE A 457 -40.07 -15.70 -11.16
C PHE A 457 -39.66 -16.74 -10.12
N LEU A 458 -38.49 -16.56 -9.54
CA LEU A 458 -37.84 -17.54 -8.68
C LEU A 458 -38.03 -17.14 -7.21
N GLY A 459 -38.89 -17.84 -6.52
CA GLY A 459 -39.15 -17.68 -5.10
C GLY A 459 -39.06 -19.03 -4.38
N GLU A 460 -40.00 -19.37 -3.54
CA GLU A 460 -40.17 -20.72 -2.95
C GLU A 460 -40.66 -21.73 -3.99
N HIS A 461 -41.30 -21.23 -5.05
CA HIS A 461 -41.72 -21.98 -6.25
C HIS A 461 -41.20 -21.26 -7.49
N ILE A 462 -41.17 -21.98 -8.61
CA ILE A 462 -40.81 -21.43 -9.92
C ILE A 462 -42.07 -21.12 -10.68
N TYR A 463 -42.35 -19.84 -10.86
CA TYR A 463 -43.44 -19.39 -11.72
C TYR A 463 -42.89 -18.97 -13.07
N ILE A 464 -43.53 -19.40 -14.14
CA ILE A 464 -43.15 -19.17 -15.53
C ILE A 464 -44.20 -18.24 -16.15
N TYR A 465 -43.81 -17.02 -16.48
CA TYR A 465 -44.68 -16.06 -17.17
C TYR A 465 -44.45 -16.12 -18.67
N ASP A 466 -45.47 -16.49 -19.43
CA ASP A 466 -45.43 -16.45 -20.88
C ASP A 466 -45.81 -15.05 -21.38
N LEU A 467 -44.92 -14.43 -22.16
CA LEU A 467 -45.07 -13.07 -22.70
C LEU A 467 -46.14 -12.97 -23.79
N ASN A 468 -46.41 -14.09 -24.52
CA ASN A 468 -47.37 -14.12 -25.59
C ASN A 468 -48.81 -14.29 -25.06
N THR A 469 -48.98 -15.28 -24.20
CA THR A 469 -50.31 -15.56 -23.62
C THR A 469 -50.63 -14.68 -22.41
N ARG A 470 -49.58 -14.07 -21.79
CA ARG A 470 -49.70 -13.27 -20.56
C ARG A 470 -50.22 -14.07 -19.38
N THR A 471 -49.92 -15.34 -19.32
CA THR A 471 -50.32 -16.25 -18.26
C THR A 471 -49.16 -16.79 -17.46
N PHE A 472 -49.45 -17.20 -16.21
CA PHE A 472 -48.52 -17.90 -15.39
C PHE A 472 -48.72 -19.41 -15.43
N SER A 473 -47.62 -20.15 -15.37
CA SER A 473 -47.60 -21.59 -15.08
C SER A 473 -46.53 -21.88 -14.04
N THR A 474 -46.59 -23.00 -13.38
CA THR A 474 -45.58 -23.49 -12.46
C THR A 474 -44.69 -24.52 -13.11
N ALA A 475 -43.42 -24.60 -12.71
CA ALA A 475 -42.53 -25.68 -13.13
C ALA A 475 -43.06 -27.04 -12.59
N ILE A 476 -42.90 -28.09 -13.40
CA ILE A 476 -43.34 -29.45 -13.03
C ILE A 476 -42.13 -30.12 -12.35
N GLU A 477 -42.22 -30.40 -11.07
CA GLU A 477 -41.22 -31.17 -10.32
C GLU A 477 -41.30 -32.66 -10.68
N GLN A 478 -40.16 -33.29 -10.99
CA GLN A 478 -40.13 -34.74 -11.32
C GLN A 478 -40.16 -35.63 -10.09
N GLU A 479 -39.75 -35.15 -8.93
CA GLU A 479 -39.79 -35.77 -7.60
C GLU A 479 -40.20 -34.71 -6.60
N GLU A 480 -40.92 -35.06 -5.51
CA GLU A 480 -41.14 -34.12 -4.38
C GLU A 480 -39.79 -33.73 -3.78
N GLN A 481 -39.28 -32.58 -4.16
CA GLN A 481 -38.04 -32.04 -3.63
C GLN A 481 -38.34 -30.72 -2.91
N ASP A 482 -38.04 -30.71 -1.65
CA ASP A 482 -38.15 -29.49 -0.86
C ASP A 482 -37.04 -28.49 -1.33
N ILE A 483 -37.44 -27.44 -2.01
CA ILE A 483 -36.58 -26.31 -2.34
C ILE A 483 -36.20 -25.61 -1.01
N ILE A 484 -34.91 -25.56 -0.70
CA ILE A 484 -34.40 -25.04 0.57
C ILE A 484 -33.87 -23.61 0.37
N GLY A 485 -34.68 -22.62 0.74
CA GLY A 485 -34.37 -21.21 0.62
C GLY A 485 -34.71 -20.59 -0.72
N ALA A 486 -34.10 -19.46 -1.08
CA ALA A 486 -34.35 -18.76 -2.33
C ALA A 486 -33.62 -19.40 -3.52
N LEU A 487 -34.31 -19.61 -4.62
CA LEU A 487 -33.70 -20.06 -5.87
C LEU A 487 -32.90 -18.92 -6.53
N LEU A 488 -31.67 -19.21 -6.89
CA LEU A 488 -30.77 -18.32 -7.60
C LEU A 488 -30.51 -18.82 -9.02
N PRO A 489 -30.48 -17.94 -10.02
CA PRO A 489 -30.13 -18.32 -11.38
C PRO A 489 -28.63 -18.55 -11.53
N ILE A 490 -28.25 -19.68 -12.14
CA ILE A 490 -26.88 -19.95 -12.58
C ILE A 490 -26.71 -19.41 -14.01
N GLY A 491 -27.69 -19.68 -14.87
CA GLY A 491 -27.71 -19.20 -16.25
C GLY A 491 -28.51 -20.10 -17.21
N ASN A 492 -28.67 -19.61 -18.44
CA ASN A 492 -29.29 -20.34 -19.54
C ASN A 492 -28.23 -20.95 -20.45
N TYR A 493 -28.41 -22.18 -20.84
CA TYR A 493 -27.55 -22.85 -21.79
C TYR A 493 -28.40 -23.65 -22.81
N ARG A 494 -28.41 -23.22 -24.05
CA ARG A 494 -29.27 -23.78 -25.10
C ARG A 494 -30.75 -23.72 -24.66
N ASN A 495 -31.38 -24.88 -24.49
CA ASN A 495 -32.79 -25.00 -24.09
C ASN A 495 -32.98 -25.32 -22.60
N THR A 496 -31.95 -25.18 -21.78
CA THR A 496 -31.96 -25.55 -20.37
C THR A 496 -31.59 -24.34 -19.51
N THR A 497 -32.33 -24.14 -18.43
CA THR A 497 -32.00 -23.16 -17.38
C THR A 497 -31.46 -23.87 -16.15
N TYR A 498 -30.33 -23.43 -15.64
CA TYR A 498 -29.75 -23.97 -14.43
C TYR A 498 -30.01 -23.03 -13.27
N LEU A 499 -30.42 -23.61 -12.16
CA LEU A 499 -30.79 -22.91 -10.93
C LEU A 499 -30.12 -23.59 -9.73
N ASN A 500 -29.92 -22.88 -8.62
CA ASN A 500 -29.53 -23.48 -7.35
C ASN A 500 -30.33 -22.92 -6.19
N ASP A 501 -30.53 -23.75 -5.19
CA ASP A 501 -30.87 -23.32 -3.83
C ASP A 501 -29.64 -23.47 -2.93
N THR A 502 -29.80 -23.49 -1.61
CA THR A 502 -28.69 -23.63 -0.66
C THR A 502 -28.13 -25.05 -0.56
N LYS A 503 -28.78 -26.05 -1.18
CA LYS A 503 -28.43 -27.48 -1.09
C LYS A 503 -28.31 -28.18 -2.43
N HIS A 504 -29.01 -27.70 -3.43
CA HIS A 504 -29.16 -28.40 -4.71
C HIS A 504 -28.81 -27.53 -5.90
N ILE A 505 -28.43 -28.16 -7.01
CA ILE A 505 -28.38 -27.56 -8.34
C ILE A 505 -29.45 -28.25 -9.15
N TYR A 506 -30.28 -27.47 -9.83
CA TYR A 506 -31.40 -27.92 -10.64
C TYR A 506 -31.20 -27.62 -12.12
N GLU A 507 -31.78 -28.48 -12.93
CA GLU A 507 -31.94 -28.34 -14.36
C GLU A 507 -33.42 -28.15 -14.69
N LEU A 508 -33.77 -27.05 -15.31
CA LEU A 508 -35.09 -26.76 -15.83
C LEU A 508 -35.09 -26.87 -17.36
N ASP A 509 -35.78 -27.80 -17.89
CA ASP A 509 -36.02 -27.90 -19.34
C ASP A 509 -37.04 -26.83 -19.76
N ASN A 510 -36.60 -25.87 -20.56
CA ASN A 510 -37.44 -24.73 -20.98
C ASN A 510 -38.54 -25.10 -21.95
N HIS A 511 -38.59 -26.32 -22.52
CA HIS A 511 -39.64 -26.80 -23.42
C HIS A 511 -40.75 -27.50 -22.66
N THR A 512 -40.37 -28.36 -21.74
CA THR A 512 -41.30 -29.20 -20.99
C THR A 512 -41.67 -28.61 -19.64
N ASN A 513 -40.96 -27.54 -19.20
CA ASN A 513 -41.05 -26.92 -17.89
C ASN A 513 -40.81 -27.90 -16.73
N ARG A 514 -40.03 -28.98 -16.96
CA ARG A 514 -39.69 -30.00 -15.95
C ARG A 514 -38.44 -29.63 -15.23
N LEU A 515 -38.53 -29.63 -13.91
CA LEU A 515 -37.42 -29.39 -12.98
C LEU A 515 -36.85 -30.71 -12.49
N LYS A 516 -35.51 -30.84 -12.56
CA LYS A 516 -34.79 -32.02 -12.12
C LYS A 516 -33.56 -31.60 -11.28
N ALA A 517 -33.32 -32.24 -10.14
CA ALA A 517 -32.08 -32.03 -9.39
C ALA A 517 -30.90 -32.79 -10.03
N LEU A 518 -29.85 -32.06 -10.29
CA LEU A 518 -28.58 -32.59 -10.81
C LEU A 518 -27.55 -32.88 -9.72
N TYR A 519 -27.53 -32.10 -8.64
CA TYR A 519 -26.54 -32.16 -7.59
C TYR A 519 -27.19 -31.87 -6.24
N ARG A 520 -26.71 -32.58 -5.23
CA ARG A 520 -27.02 -32.30 -3.82
C ARG A 520 -25.73 -32.23 -3.01
N CYS A 521 -25.56 -31.18 -2.24
CA CYS A 521 -24.39 -31.06 -1.39
C CYS A 521 -24.46 -31.96 -0.16
N TRP A 522 -23.32 -32.17 0.48
CA TRP A 522 -23.21 -32.97 1.71
C TRP A 522 -24.02 -32.34 2.86
N LYS A 523 -24.34 -33.16 3.86
CA LYS A 523 -25.30 -32.81 4.92
C LYS A 523 -24.99 -31.49 5.63
N ASP A 524 -23.71 -31.20 5.87
CA ASP A 524 -23.28 -30.00 6.64
C ASP A 524 -22.73 -28.86 5.78
N THR A 525 -22.84 -28.99 4.45
CA THR A 525 -22.38 -27.93 3.52
C THR A 525 -23.56 -27.13 2.98
N THR A 526 -23.32 -25.86 2.64
CA THR A 526 -24.29 -24.97 1.99
C THR A 526 -23.70 -24.42 0.70
N ILE A 527 -24.50 -24.40 -0.35
CA ILE A 527 -24.14 -23.77 -1.63
C ILE A 527 -24.34 -22.26 -1.48
N ASN A 528 -23.25 -21.50 -1.53
CA ASN A 528 -23.31 -20.04 -1.50
C ASN A 528 -23.35 -19.45 -2.92
N SER A 529 -22.59 -20.03 -3.85
CA SER A 529 -22.55 -19.60 -5.24
C SER A 529 -22.17 -20.74 -6.18
N VAL A 530 -22.72 -20.75 -7.39
CA VAL A 530 -22.43 -21.76 -8.43
C VAL A 530 -22.16 -21.04 -9.74
N SER A 531 -21.14 -21.45 -10.45
CA SER A 531 -20.90 -21.02 -11.84
C SER A 531 -20.65 -22.24 -12.71
N ARG A 532 -21.00 -22.15 -13.99
CA ARG A 532 -20.81 -23.22 -14.98
C ARG A 532 -19.70 -22.82 -15.93
N ASP A 533 -18.77 -23.76 -16.22
CA ASP A 533 -17.73 -23.55 -17.21
C ASP A 533 -18.21 -23.90 -18.66
N GLU A 534 -17.34 -23.64 -19.62
CA GLU A 534 -17.62 -23.93 -21.05
C GLU A 534 -17.75 -25.44 -21.35
N GLU A 535 -17.08 -26.28 -20.57
CA GLU A 535 -17.15 -27.74 -20.70
C GLU A 535 -18.46 -28.31 -20.14
N GLY A 536 -19.19 -27.47 -19.39
CA GLY A 536 -20.47 -27.84 -18.78
C GLY A 536 -20.35 -28.35 -17.34
N ASN A 537 -19.16 -28.28 -16.72
CA ASN A 537 -18.97 -28.60 -15.32
C ASN A 537 -19.46 -27.46 -14.43
N PHE A 538 -19.75 -27.77 -13.18
CA PHE A 538 -20.12 -26.78 -12.17
C PHE A 538 -19.00 -26.55 -11.18
N TRP A 539 -18.70 -25.29 -10.93
CA TRP A 539 -17.84 -24.81 -9.87
C TRP A 539 -18.73 -24.31 -8.73
N ILE A 540 -18.57 -24.90 -7.56
CA ILE A 540 -19.46 -24.69 -6.42
C ILE A 540 -18.64 -24.09 -5.29
N GLY A 541 -19.02 -22.90 -4.84
CA GLY A 541 -18.50 -22.26 -3.65
C GLY A 541 -19.41 -22.55 -2.47
N ASN A 542 -18.80 -23.03 -1.41
CA ASN A 542 -19.50 -23.39 -0.19
C ASN A 542 -18.77 -22.85 1.05
N ASN A 543 -19.30 -23.14 2.22
CA ASN A 543 -18.77 -22.74 3.51
C ASN A 543 -17.46 -23.46 3.94
N TYR A 544 -16.91 -24.33 3.07
CA TYR A 544 -15.63 -25.05 3.30
C TYR A 544 -14.64 -24.87 2.14
N GLY A 545 -15.00 -24.15 1.07
CA GLY A 545 -14.12 -23.88 -0.05
C GLY A 545 -14.72 -24.17 -1.42
N LEU A 546 -13.89 -24.57 -2.38
CA LEU A 546 -14.23 -24.75 -3.78
C LEU A 546 -14.41 -26.23 -4.14
N VAL A 547 -15.49 -26.55 -4.85
CA VAL A 547 -15.77 -27.90 -5.36
C VAL A 547 -16.00 -27.83 -6.87
N HIS A 548 -15.33 -28.72 -7.59
CA HIS A 548 -15.58 -28.96 -9.01
C HIS A 548 -16.50 -30.17 -9.15
N TYR A 549 -17.63 -30.01 -9.88
CA TYR A 549 -18.61 -31.07 -10.13
C TYR A 549 -18.82 -31.28 -11.62
N ASN A 550 -18.58 -32.51 -12.07
CA ASN A 550 -18.86 -32.91 -13.44
C ASN A 550 -20.22 -33.64 -13.50
N PRO A 551 -21.28 -33.07 -14.15
CA PRO A 551 -22.62 -33.64 -14.17
C PRO A 551 -22.72 -34.94 -15.00
N ALA A 552 -21.85 -35.13 -16.00
CA ALA A 552 -21.84 -36.32 -16.84
C ALA A 552 -21.31 -37.57 -16.10
N THR A 553 -20.25 -37.40 -15.33
CA THR A 553 -19.64 -38.50 -14.54
C THR A 553 -20.15 -38.54 -13.10
N LYS A 554 -20.84 -37.51 -12.63
CA LYS A 554 -21.28 -37.28 -11.24
C LYS A 554 -20.14 -37.25 -10.22
N ILE A 555 -18.92 -36.95 -10.67
CA ILE A 555 -17.73 -36.86 -9.81
C ILE A 555 -17.66 -35.48 -9.20
N GLN A 556 -17.46 -35.45 -7.88
CA GLN A 556 -17.19 -34.23 -7.11
C GLN A 556 -15.72 -34.22 -6.71
N THR A 557 -15.01 -33.15 -7.01
CA THR A 557 -13.60 -32.96 -6.67
C THR A 557 -13.46 -31.71 -5.81
N PRO A 558 -13.27 -31.83 -4.51
CA PRO A 558 -12.95 -30.67 -3.65
C PRO A 558 -11.55 -30.17 -3.98
N ILE A 559 -11.38 -28.85 -4.02
CA ILE A 559 -10.10 -28.17 -4.21
C ILE A 559 -9.62 -27.67 -2.83
N PRO A 560 -8.66 -28.36 -2.21
CA PRO A 560 -8.20 -28.00 -0.88
C PRO A 560 -7.45 -26.67 -0.91
N THR A 561 -7.72 -25.82 0.08
CA THR A 561 -7.02 -24.54 0.27
C THR A 561 -7.03 -24.15 1.74
N SER A 562 -5.99 -23.42 2.15
CA SER A 562 -5.92 -22.74 3.46
C SER A 562 -5.98 -21.23 3.31
N LEU A 563 -6.19 -20.72 2.08
CA LEU A 563 -6.14 -19.27 1.79
C LEU A 563 -7.42 -18.53 2.22
N PHE A 564 -8.54 -19.23 2.28
CA PHE A 564 -9.84 -18.67 2.68
C PHE A 564 -10.72 -19.75 3.29
N SER A 565 -11.71 -19.33 4.06
CA SER A 565 -12.62 -20.24 4.79
C SER A 565 -13.95 -20.40 4.06
N GLU A 566 -14.56 -19.33 3.59
CA GLU A 566 -15.88 -19.30 2.99
C GLU A 566 -15.88 -18.57 1.66
N ILE A 567 -16.47 -19.19 0.65
CA ILE A 567 -16.68 -18.58 -0.65
C ILE A 567 -18.09 -17.98 -0.71
N THR A 568 -18.17 -16.70 -1.05
CA THR A 568 -19.47 -16.01 -1.20
C THR A 568 -19.92 -15.90 -2.65
N LEU A 569 -19.01 -15.76 -3.61
CA LEU A 569 -19.31 -15.54 -5.02
C LEU A 569 -18.34 -16.27 -5.93
N ILE A 570 -18.84 -16.90 -6.98
CA ILE A 570 -18.04 -17.53 -8.05
C ILE A 570 -18.52 -17.09 -9.42
N VAL A 571 -17.55 -16.84 -10.32
CA VAL A 571 -17.79 -16.62 -11.75
C VAL A 571 -16.71 -17.34 -12.56
N CYS A 572 -17.10 -18.21 -13.48
CA CYS A 572 -16.20 -18.80 -14.47
C CYS A 572 -16.09 -17.88 -15.68
N ASP A 573 -14.86 -17.60 -16.13
CA ASP A 573 -14.64 -16.90 -17.40
C ASP A 573 -14.48 -17.89 -18.58
N GLN A 574 -14.37 -17.34 -19.78
CA GLN A 574 -14.17 -18.12 -21.01
C GLN A 574 -12.69 -18.47 -21.26
N GLN A 575 -11.79 -18.16 -20.31
CA GLN A 575 -10.34 -18.35 -20.46
C GLN A 575 -9.78 -19.42 -19.52
N GLY A 576 -10.65 -20.17 -18.84
CA GLY A 576 -10.26 -21.23 -17.92
C GLY A 576 -9.84 -20.74 -16.54
N LYS A 577 -10.44 -19.65 -16.06
CA LYS A 577 -10.26 -19.14 -14.71
C LYS A 577 -11.59 -19.13 -13.96
N VAL A 578 -11.54 -19.42 -12.68
CA VAL A 578 -12.68 -19.32 -11.76
C VAL A 578 -12.39 -18.17 -10.81
N TRP A 579 -13.12 -17.08 -10.97
CA TRP A 579 -13.06 -15.90 -10.11
C TRP A 579 -13.84 -16.14 -8.84
N ILE A 580 -13.24 -15.85 -7.69
CA ILE A 580 -13.76 -16.24 -6.38
C ILE A 580 -13.71 -15.03 -5.45
N GLY A 581 -14.87 -14.62 -4.96
CA GLY A 581 -15.00 -13.71 -3.82
C GLY A 581 -15.05 -14.53 -2.54
N ALA A 582 -14.10 -14.36 -1.64
CA ALA A 582 -14.00 -15.06 -0.37
C ALA A 582 -13.32 -14.19 0.69
N ASP A 583 -13.81 -14.24 1.93
CA ASP A 583 -13.22 -13.52 3.09
C ASP A 583 -12.91 -12.02 2.80
N SER A 584 -13.79 -11.35 2.06
CA SER A 584 -13.66 -9.96 1.58
C SER A 584 -12.49 -9.72 0.61
N MET A 585 -11.89 -10.75 0.03
CA MET A 585 -10.81 -10.70 -0.95
C MET A 585 -11.24 -11.33 -2.28
N LEU A 586 -10.49 -11.02 -3.34
CA LEU A 586 -10.65 -11.61 -4.67
C LEU A 586 -9.54 -12.61 -4.95
N PHE A 587 -9.93 -13.81 -5.35
CA PHE A 587 -9.03 -14.86 -5.83
C PHE A 587 -9.41 -15.29 -7.23
N ALA A 588 -8.45 -15.85 -7.96
CA ALA A 588 -8.73 -16.64 -9.16
C ALA A 588 -8.11 -18.03 -9.01
N TRP A 589 -8.89 -19.08 -9.34
CA TRP A 589 -8.39 -20.42 -9.55
C TRP A 589 -8.05 -20.60 -11.02
N LEU A 590 -6.78 -20.83 -11.33
CA LEU A 590 -6.29 -21.12 -12.67
C LEU A 590 -6.42 -22.63 -12.93
N ILE A 591 -7.37 -23.02 -13.78
CA ILE A 591 -7.73 -24.44 -13.96
C ILE A 591 -6.56 -25.25 -14.53
N LYS A 592 -5.79 -24.67 -15.47
CA LYS A 592 -4.66 -25.35 -16.11
C LYS A 592 -3.47 -25.50 -15.17
N GLU A 593 -3.12 -24.44 -14.46
CA GLU A 593 -1.97 -24.36 -13.54
C GLU A 593 -2.28 -24.98 -12.18
N LYS A 594 -3.56 -25.23 -11.88
CA LYS A 594 -4.06 -25.77 -10.60
C LYS A 594 -3.56 -24.97 -9.40
N LYS A 595 -3.66 -23.63 -9.47
CA LYS A 595 -3.23 -22.75 -8.40
C LYS A 595 -4.20 -21.57 -8.21
N PHE A 596 -4.22 -21.06 -6.98
CA PHE A 596 -4.92 -19.81 -6.65
C PHE A 596 -4.01 -18.61 -6.88
N VAL A 597 -4.59 -17.49 -7.23
CA VAL A 597 -3.93 -16.17 -7.33
C VAL A 597 -4.77 -15.18 -6.55
N LEU A 598 -4.13 -14.41 -5.67
CA LEU A 598 -4.75 -13.35 -4.89
C LEU A 598 -4.61 -12.00 -5.60
N PHE A 599 -5.66 -11.19 -5.57
CA PHE A 599 -5.71 -9.83 -6.13
C PHE A 599 -6.06 -8.82 -5.04
N GLY A 600 -5.41 -7.65 -5.11
CA GLY A 600 -5.57 -6.58 -4.14
C GLY A 600 -5.62 -5.19 -4.78
N GLU A 601 -5.43 -4.16 -3.97
CA GLU A 601 -5.50 -2.75 -4.41
C GLU A 601 -4.55 -2.46 -5.57
N SER A 602 -3.38 -3.04 -5.57
CA SER A 602 -2.40 -2.88 -6.65
C SER A 602 -2.86 -3.47 -8.00
N ASP A 603 -3.82 -4.37 -7.99
CA ASP A 603 -4.44 -4.93 -9.20
C ASP A 603 -5.72 -4.20 -9.61
N GLY A 604 -6.11 -3.15 -8.89
CA GLY A 604 -7.36 -2.40 -9.09
C GLY A 604 -8.55 -2.98 -8.33
N VAL A 605 -8.32 -3.81 -7.31
CA VAL A 605 -9.37 -4.45 -6.50
C VAL A 605 -9.35 -3.88 -5.10
N ILE A 606 -10.45 -3.24 -4.69
CA ILE A 606 -10.61 -2.85 -3.28
C ILE A 606 -11.09 -4.05 -2.46
N GLN A 607 -10.73 -4.08 -1.19
CA GLN A 607 -11.25 -5.07 -0.25
C GLN A 607 -12.78 -4.93 -0.14
N ASN A 608 -13.53 -5.96 -0.58
CA ASN A 608 -14.97 -5.92 -0.74
C ASN A 608 -15.62 -7.24 -0.33
N GLU A 609 -16.71 -7.17 0.40
CA GLU A 609 -17.58 -8.31 0.67
C GLU A 609 -18.47 -8.55 -0.57
N TYR A 610 -18.12 -9.59 -1.35
CA TYR A 610 -18.87 -9.95 -2.55
C TYR A 610 -20.16 -10.67 -2.18
N LEU A 611 -21.27 -10.24 -2.78
CA LEU A 611 -22.56 -10.85 -2.55
C LEU A 611 -22.78 -12.04 -3.48
N SER A 612 -23.47 -13.07 -3.03
CA SER A 612 -23.64 -14.35 -3.76
C SER A 612 -24.38 -14.23 -5.12
N LYS A 613 -25.10 -13.13 -5.34
CA LYS A 613 -26.01 -12.97 -6.48
C LYS A 613 -25.51 -12.03 -7.58
N PRO A 614 -25.00 -10.81 -7.32
CA PRO A 614 -24.68 -9.87 -8.40
C PRO A 614 -23.39 -10.25 -9.12
N ARG A 615 -23.53 -11.12 -10.10
CA ARG A 615 -22.45 -11.58 -10.99
C ARG A 615 -22.89 -11.54 -12.42
N LEU A 616 -21.96 -11.28 -13.33
CA LEU A 616 -22.20 -11.24 -14.75
C LEU A 616 -20.92 -11.62 -15.51
N LEU A 617 -21.02 -12.60 -16.39
CA LEU A 617 -20.09 -12.79 -17.49
C LEU A 617 -20.66 -12.04 -18.69
N SER A 618 -19.98 -10.99 -19.13
CA SER A 618 -20.48 -10.12 -20.20
C SER A 618 -20.40 -10.79 -21.57
N MET A 619 -21.15 -10.26 -22.53
CA MET A 619 -21.13 -10.69 -23.94
C MET A 619 -19.74 -10.51 -24.57
N GLN A 620 -18.90 -9.63 -24.00
CA GLN A 620 -17.52 -9.39 -24.42
C GLN A 620 -16.50 -10.34 -23.78
N GLY A 621 -16.93 -11.14 -22.80
CA GLY A 621 -16.10 -12.06 -22.03
C GLY A 621 -15.49 -11.48 -20.76
N ASP A 622 -15.84 -10.24 -20.39
CA ASP A 622 -15.42 -9.63 -19.14
C ASP A 622 -16.30 -10.08 -17.98
N VAL A 623 -15.74 -10.10 -16.77
CA VAL A 623 -16.45 -10.50 -15.56
C VAL A 623 -16.79 -9.26 -14.73
N TYR A 624 -18.04 -9.22 -14.24
CA TYR A 624 -18.51 -8.23 -13.28
C TYR A 624 -18.97 -8.92 -11.99
N MET A 625 -18.53 -8.41 -10.84
CA MET A 625 -18.85 -8.94 -9.52
C MET A 625 -19.30 -7.79 -8.61
N GLY A 626 -20.50 -7.88 -8.05
CA GLY A 626 -21.05 -6.89 -7.14
C GLY A 626 -20.76 -7.26 -5.68
N GLY A 627 -20.58 -6.24 -4.87
CA GLY A 627 -20.37 -6.37 -3.42
C GLY A 627 -20.91 -5.17 -2.66
N VAL A 628 -20.59 -5.11 -1.38
CA VAL A 628 -21.02 -4.03 -0.46
C VAL A 628 -20.29 -2.72 -0.75
N LYS A 629 -19.08 -2.79 -1.33
CA LYS A 629 -18.24 -1.62 -1.64
C LYS A 629 -18.07 -1.37 -3.14
N GLY A 630 -19.07 -1.70 -3.95
CA GLY A 630 -19.08 -1.36 -5.35
C GLY A 630 -19.17 -2.54 -6.32
N LEU A 631 -19.00 -2.21 -7.59
CA LEU A 631 -19.01 -3.11 -8.74
C LEU A 631 -17.58 -3.31 -9.24
N LEU A 632 -17.07 -4.52 -9.15
CA LEU A 632 -15.79 -4.91 -9.72
C LEU A 632 -16.00 -5.29 -11.20
N HIS A 633 -15.21 -4.71 -12.08
CA HIS A 633 -15.01 -5.08 -13.48
C HIS A 633 -13.66 -5.76 -13.66
N ILE A 634 -13.62 -6.90 -14.29
CA ILE A 634 -12.41 -7.67 -14.62
C ILE A 634 -12.33 -7.81 -16.13
N ASN A 635 -11.33 -7.18 -16.74
CA ASN A 635 -11.02 -7.37 -18.16
C ASN A 635 -10.26 -8.69 -18.33
N CYS A 636 -10.97 -9.75 -18.70
CA CYS A 636 -10.39 -11.09 -18.85
C CYS A 636 -9.47 -11.24 -20.06
N LYS A 637 -9.45 -10.30 -21.00
CA LYS A 637 -8.60 -10.34 -22.20
C LYS A 637 -7.14 -10.03 -21.89
N ILE A 638 -6.90 -9.24 -20.85
CA ILE A 638 -5.54 -8.95 -20.38
C ILE A 638 -5.01 -10.23 -19.72
N PRO A 639 -3.91 -10.81 -20.23
CA PRO A 639 -3.33 -12.00 -19.61
C PRO A 639 -2.89 -11.68 -18.18
N LEU A 640 -3.28 -12.55 -17.25
CA LEU A 640 -2.71 -12.49 -15.90
C LEU A 640 -1.24 -12.90 -16.03
N THR A 641 -0.36 -11.92 -16.13
CA THR A 641 1.08 -12.18 -16.06
C THR A 641 1.37 -12.83 -14.71
N THR A 642 1.69 -14.12 -14.73
CA THR A 642 2.38 -14.75 -13.60
C THR A 642 3.72 -14.03 -13.53
N SER A 643 3.82 -13.07 -12.61
CA SER A 643 5.01 -12.26 -12.44
C SER A 643 6.21 -13.18 -12.20
N GLU A 644 7.36 -12.79 -12.73
CA GLU A 644 8.65 -13.31 -12.29
C GLU A 644 8.67 -13.37 -10.76
N LEU A 645 9.29 -14.42 -10.21
CA LEU A 645 9.40 -14.55 -8.76
C LEU A 645 10.11 -13.32 -8.21
N PRO A 646 9.60 -12.71 -7.15
CA PRO A 646 10.22 -11.54 -6.54
C PRO A 646 11.64 -11.87 -6.09
N GLN A 647 12.59 -10.96 -6.37
CA GLN A 647 13.97 -11.06 -5.89
C GLN A 647 14.14 -10.13 -4.71
N LEU A 648 14.57 -10.68 -3.57
CA LEU A 648 14.85 -9.89 -2.39
C LEU A 648 16.26 -9.32 -2.45
N GLN A 649 16.39 -8.07 -2.05
CA GLN A 649 17.69 -7.43 -1.87
C GLN A 649 17.66 -6.50 -0.65
N LEU A 650 18.83 -6.23 -0.13
CA LEU A 650 19.01 -5.34 1.00
C LEU A 650 18.78 -3.89 0.55
N SER A 651 17.89 -3.17 1.24
CA SER A 651 17.63 -1.74 0.99
C SER A 651 18.48 -0.87 1.92
N ASP A 652 18.52 -1.18 3.21
CA ASP A 652 19.27 -0.43 4.21
C ASP A 652 19.58 -1.28 5.44
N VAL A 653 20.68 -0.96 6.15
CA VAL A 653 21.01 -1.50 7.46
C VAL A 653 21.27 -0.35 8.40
N ILE A 654 20.49 -0.26 9.47
CA ILE A 654 20.57 0.80 10.45
C ILE A 654 21.09 0.20 11.75
N ILE A 655 22.21 0.70 12.24
CA ILE A 655 22.80 0.28 13.52
C ILE A 655 22.78 1.49 14.48
N ASN A 656 22.06 1.35 15.59
CA ASN A 656 21.89 2.39 16.60
C ASN A 656 21.36 3.73 16.05
N GLY A 657 20.54 3.68 15.00
CA GLY A 657 19.94 4.85 14.36
C GLY A 657 20.74 5.45 13.21
N GLU A 658 21.94 4.93 12.92
CA GLU A 658 22.77 5.34 11.79
C GLU A 658 22.73 4.29 10.67
N SER A 659 22.54 4.72 9.42
CA SER A 659 22.58 3.85 8.26
C SER A 659 24.03 3.44 7.96
N VAL A 660 24.28 2.14 7.89
CA VAL A 660 25.60 1.55 7.65
C VAL A 660 25.64 0.90 6.27
N ASN A 661 25.77 1.73 5.23
CA ASN A 661 25.79 1.25 3.85
C ASN A 661 27.20 1.00 3.28
N ASN A 662 28.25 1.15 4.08
CA ASN A 662 29.65 1.16 3.63
C ASN A 662 30.14 -0.14 2.98
N GLU A 663 29.32 -1.21 2.88
CA GLU A 663 29.78 -2.51 2.36
C GLU A 663 28.76 -3.25 1.47
N LEU A 664 27.73 -2.55 0.97
CA LEU A 664 26.69 -3.16 0.13
C LEU A 664 27.12 -3.35 -1.33
N THR A 665 28.18 -4.11 -1.57
CA THR A 665 28.47 -4.65 -2.88
C THR A 665 27.76 -5.99 -3.07
N ASN A 666 27.46 -6.35 -4.31
CA ASN A 666 26.72 -7.52 -4.84
C ASN A 666 27.04 -8.93 -4.28
N ARG A 667 27.56 -9.03 -3.08
CA ARG A 667 27.71 -10.26 -2.29
C ARG A 667 27.18 -9.99 -0.88
N PRO A 668 26.67 -10.99 -0.18
CA PRO A 668 26.33 -10.86 1.24
C PRO A 668 27.63 -10.59 2.01
N THR A 669 27.97 -9.31 2.16
CA THR A 669 29.15 -8.88 2.88
C THR A 669 28.81 -8.81 4.35
N GLY A 670 29.67 -9.41 5.18
CA GLY A 670 29.49 -9.40 6.61
C GLY A 670 29.58 -7.97 7.17
N ILE A 671 28.48 -7.50 7.76
CA ILE A 671 28.47 -6.24 8.53
C ILE A 671 28.82 -6.55 9.98
N SER A 672 29.70 -5.74 10.54
CA SER A 672 30.07 -5.85 11.95
C SER A 672 29.33 -4.82 12.80
N ALA A 673 28.65 -5.26 13.84
CA ALA A 673 27.98 -4.38 14.80
C ALA A 673 28.57 -4.53 16.22
N PRO A 674 28.66 -3.46 17.00
CA PRO A 674 29.03 -3.56 18.40
C PRO A 674 28.04 -4.42 19.20
N TRP A 675 28.50 -5.03 20.28
CA TRP A 675 27.62 -5.71 21.22
C TRP A 675 26.54 -4.76 21.77
N ASN A 676 25.33 -5.28 21.95
CA ASN A 676 24.15 -4.55 22.43
C ASN A 676 23.64 -3.45 21.50
N SER A 677 23.92 -3.57 20.21
CA SER A 677 23.36 -2.66 19.20
C SER A 677 21.91 -2.98 18.87
N ASN A 678 21.14 -1.94 18.59
CA ASN A 678 19.85 -2.07 17.92
C ASN A 678 20.10 -2.07 16.41
N ILE A 679 19.66 -3.13 15.73
CA ILE A 679 19.91 -3.32 14.31
C ILE A 679 18.57 -3.42 13.61
N THR A 680 18.34 -2.58 12.62
CA THR A 680 17.18 -2.66 11.73
C THR A 680 17.65 -2.98 10.32
N ILE A 681 17.18 -4.09 9.79
CA ILE A 681 17.50 -4.57 8.43
C ILE A 681 16.27 -4.33 7.59
N ARG A 682 16.42 -3.58 6.50
CA ARG A 682 15.38 -3.31 5.52
C ARG A 682 15.65 -4.07 4.25
N ILE A 683 14.65 -4.79 3.76
CA ILE A 683 14.75 -5.50 2.48
C ILE A 683 13.76 -4.90 1.49
N MET A 684 14.14 -4.93 0.24
CA MET A 684 13.31 -4.55 -0.89
C MET A 684 13.05 -5.77 -1.76
N SER A 685 11.87 -5.85 -2.34
CA SER A 685 11.53 -6.84 -3.34
C SER A 685 11.56 -6.20 -4.72
N LYS A 686 12.49 -6.65 -5.57
CA LYS A 686 12.55 -6.25 -6.97
C LYS A 686 11.53 -7.04 -7.75
N GLU A 687 10.48 -6.39 -8.20
CA GLU A 687 9.43 -6.94 -9.06
C GLU A 687 8.73 -5.81 -9.84
N LYS A 688 7.91 -6.19 -10.81
CA LYS A 688 7.16 -5.24 -11.63
C LYS A 688 6.23 -4.34 -10.79
N ASP A 689 5.64 -4.88 -9.72
CA ASP A 689 4.76 -4.18 -8.80
C ASP A 689 5.40 -3.98 -7.43
N ILE A 690 6.11 -2.88 -7.26
CA ILE A 690 6.79 -2.53 -6.00
C ILE A 690 5.80 -2.20 -4.85
N PHE A 691 4.54 -1.87 -5.16
CA PHE A 691 3.52 -1.53 -4.18
C PHE A 691 2.68 -2.72 -3.73
N ARG A 692 2.90 -3.92 -4.31
CA ARG A 692 2.17 -5.12 -3.92
C ARG A 692 2.42 -5.44 -2.45
N GLN A 693 1.36 -5.60 -1.70
CA GLN A 693 1.44 -6.01 -0.30
C GLN A 693 1.90 -7.47 -0.22
N LYS A 694 2.90 -7.74 0.61
CA LYS A 694 3.54 -9.04 0.77
C LYS A 694 3.64 -9.39 2.24
N VAL A 695 3.75 -10.67 2.52
CA VAL A 695 4.20 -11.15 3.82
C VAL A 695 5.67 -11.53 3.69
N TYR A 696 6.50 -11.02 4.57
CA TYR A 696 7.92 -11.34 4.65
C TYR A 696 8.15 -12.34 5.79
N ARG A 697 9.06 -13.25 5.58
CA ARG A 697 9.48 -14.23 6.57
C ARG A 697 10.98 -14.12 6.75
N TYR A 698 11.39 -13.94 8.00
CA TYR A 698 12.78 -13.81 8.39
C TYR A 698 13.20 -14.98 9.27
N GLN A 699 14.44 -15.44 9.12
CA GLN A 699 15.08 -16.42 9.95
C GLN A 699 16.51 -15.99 10.24
N ILE A 700 16.94 -16.08 11.50
CA ILE A 700 18.30 -15.76 11.93
C ILE A 700 19.02 -17.06 12.19
N GLU A 701 19.85 -17.51 11.25
CA GLU A 701 20.68 -18.68 11.45
C GLU A 701 21.77 -18.39 12.47
N GLY A 702 21.94 -19.29 13.43
CA GLY A 702 22.88 -19.14 14.56
C GLY A 702 22.26 -18.64 15.86
N LEU A 703 20.97 -18.23 15.86
CA LEU A 703 20.29 -17.81 17.09
C LEU A 703 19.23 -18.82 17.55
N ASN A 704 18.25 -19.10 16.72
CA ASN A 704 17.16 -20.07 16.89
C ASN A 704 16.52 -20.31 15.52
N ASP A 705 15.93 -21.51 15.30
CA ASP A 705 15.19 -21.82 14.08
C ASP A 705 13.80 -21.14 14.00
N GLN A 706 13.55 -20.12 14.80
CA GLN A 706 12.25 -19.45 14.85
C GLN A 706 12.11 -18.49 13.65
N GLN A 707 11.05 -18.71 12.88
CA GLN A 707 10.67 -17.86 11.77
C GLN A 707 9.81 -16.70 12.28
N ILE A 708 10.11 -15.49 11.81
CA ILE A 708 9.36 -14.27 12.11
C ILE A 708 8.64 -13.82 10.85
N GLU A 709 7.31 -13.76 10.89
CA GLU A 709 6.50 -13.26 9.77
C GLU A 709 6.05 -11.83 10.04
N SER A 710 6.12 -10.98 9.01
CA SER A 710 5.75 -9.57 9.08
C SER A 710 5.24 -9.06 7.74
N TYR A 711 4.27 -8.14 7.76
CA TYR A 711 3.87 -7.36 6.58
C TYR A 711 4.82 -6.18 6.29
N ASN A 712 5.68 -5.85 7.27
CA ASN A 712 6.68 -4.80 7.10
C ASN A 712 7.97 -5.42 6.57
N PRO A 713 8.63 -4.86 5.54
CA PRO A 713 9.93 -5.31 5.04
C PRO A 713 11.10 -5.00 5.97
N GLU A 714 10.82 -4.68 7.24
CA GLU A 714 11.81 -4.38 8.26
C GLU A 714 11.91 -5.51 9.29
N LEU A 715 13.16 -5.95 9.55
CA LEU A 715 13.50 -6.81 10.67
C LEU A 715 14.25 -5.98 11.72
N ALA A 716 13.60 -5.70 12.84
CA ALA A 716 14.21 -5.03 13.97
C ALA A 716 14.77 -6.06 14.98
N ILE A 717 16.06 -6.04 15.19
CA ILE A 717 16.78 -6.94 16.08
C ILE A 717 17.34 -6.13 17.24
N ARG A 718 16.99 -6.53 18.45
CA ARG A 718 17.52 -5.89 19.68
C ARG A 718 18.47 -6.86 20.36
N SER A 719 19.72 -6.42 20.54
CA SER A 719 20.69 -7.09 21.40
C SER A 719 20.96 -8.57 21.09
N LEU A 720 21.69 -8.83 19.99
CA LEU A 720 22.21 -10.16 19.71
C LEU A 720 23.47 -10.47 20.57
N PRO A 721 23.65 -11.73 20.99
CA PRO A 721 24.91 -12.18 21.56
C PRO A 721 26.08 -12.01 20.57
N PRO A 722 27.32 -11.87 21.04
CA PRO A 722 28.50 -11.88 20.16
C PRO A 722 28.60 -13.19 19.37
N GLY A 723 28.76 -13.07 18.05
CA GLY A 723 28.79 -14.22 17.13
C GLY A 723 28.56 -13.78 15.69
N SER A 724 28.62 -14.72 14.76
CA SER A 724 28.27 -14.51 13.35
C SER A 724 26.90 -15.14 13.06
N TYR A 725 26.04 -14.37 12.42
CA TYR A 725 24.65 -14.72 12.11
C TYR A 725 24.39 -14.53 10.62
N LYS A 726 23.61 -15.42 10.04
CA LYS A 726 23.09 -15.24 8.68
C LYS A 726 21.61 -14.90 8.73
N ILE A 727 21.27 -13.80 8.11
CA ILE A 727 19.89 -13.34 8.00
C ILE A 727 19.31 -13.87 6.70
N MET A 728 18.38 -14.81 6.85
CA MET A 728 17.64 -15.39 5.76
C MET A 728 16.29 -14.70 5.63
N ALA A 729 15.88 -14.40 4.40
CA ALA A 729 14.58 -13.80 4.15
C ALA A 729 13.87 -14.49 2.98
N SER A 730 12.55 -14.48 3.04
CA SER A 730 11.63 -14.96 2.02
C SER A 730 10.41 -14.05 2.00
N CYS A 731 9.68 -14.00 0.88
CA CYS A 731 8.40 -13.29 0.81
C CYS A 731 7.38 -14.08 0.00
N THR A 732 6.12 -13.65 0.08
CA THR A 732 5.05 -14.27 -0.71
C THR A 732 5.09 -13.79 -2.15
N ALA A 733 4.98 -14.73 -3.10
CA ALA A 733 4.70 -14.46 -4.50
C ALA A 733 3.23 -14.04 -4.71
N LYS A 734 2.85 -13.66 -5.94
CA LYS A 734 1.47 -13.24 -6.26
C LYS A 734 0.44 -14.37 -6.05
N ASP A 735 0.86 -15.62 -6.16
CA ASP A 735 0.04 -16.81 -5.92
C ASP A 735 -0.03 -17.23 -4.44
N GLY A 736 0.48 -16.40 -3.52
CA GLY A 736 0.53 -16.70 -2.10
C GLY A 736 1.60 -17.74 -1.72
N SER A 737 2.31 -18.32 -2.69
CA SER A 737 3.43 -19.23 -2.40
C SER A 737 4.64 -18.46 -1.86
N TRP A 738 5.43 -19.14 -1.03
CA TRP A 738 6.68 -18.58 -0.53
C TRP A 738 7.80 -18.77 -1.56
N ILE A 739 8.56 -17.72 -1.84
CA ILE A 739 9.81 -17.86 -2.59
C ILE A 739 10.84 -18.63 -1.74
N PRO A 740 11.83 -19.27 -2.36
CA PRO A 740 12.93 -19.86 -1.60
C PRO A 740 13.60 -18.85 -0.68
N SER A 741 13.92 -19.27 0.54
CA SER A 741 14.65 -18.41 1.48
C SER A 741 16.03 -18.06 0.94
N GLN A 742 16.38 -16.78 0.99
CA GLN A 742 17.64 -16.24 0.46
C GLN A 742 18.46 -15.62 1.59
N GLU A 743 19.77 -15.79 1.55
CA GLU A 743 20.68 -15.07 2.43
C GLU A 743 20.74 -13.61 2.01
N VAL A 744 20.32 -12.70 2.90
CA VAL A 744 20.24 -11.26 2.63
C VAL A 744 21.44 -10.54 3.23
N LEU A 745 21.91 -10.98 4.41
CA LEU A 745 22.98 -10.33 5.14
C LEU A 745 23.71 -11.32 6.04
N GLU A 746 25.04 -11.23 6.07
CA GLU A 746 25.87 -11.83 7.11
C GLU A 746 26.20 -10.76 8.16
N LEU A 747 25.83 -11.03 9.43
CA LEU A 747 25.95 -10.08 10.53
C LEU A 747 26.91 -10.63 11.59
N THR A 748 27.99 -9.90 11.89
CA THR A 748 28.93 -10.25 12.94
C THR A 748 28.80 -9.29 14.11
N ILE A 749 28.40 -9.82 15.27
CA ILE A 749 28.33 -9.02 16.52
C ILE A 749 29.66 -9.15 17.25
N LEU A 750 30.32 -8.02 17.38
CA LEU A 750 31.63 -7.94 18.05
C LEU A 750 31.46 -8.13 19.57
N PRO A 751 32.33 -8.89 20.20
CA PRO A 751 32.32 -9.01 21.66
C PRO A 751 32.61 -7.67 22.34
N PRO A 752 32.03 -7.40 23.51
CA PRO A 752 32.32 -6.21 24.26
C PRO A 752 33.83 -6.16 24.63
N TRP A 753 34.38 -4.94 24.63
CA TRP A 753 35.82 -4.71 24.85
C TRP A 753 36.38 -5.41 26.08
N TYR A 754 35.53 -5.57 27.10
CA TYR A 754 35.95 -6.27 28.34
C TYR A 754 36.02 -7.81 28.20
N ARG A 755 35.52 -8.41 27.12
CA ARG A 755 35.69 -9.83 26.79
C ARG A 755 36.80 -10.11 25.77
N THR A 756 37.49 -9.07 25.30
CA THR A 756 38.61 -9.26 24.37
C THR A 756 39.82 -9.86 25.12
N TRP A 757 40.60 -10.68 24.41
CA TRP A 757 41.72 -11.40 24.98
C TRP A 757 42.77 -10.47 25.67
N TRP A 758 43.02 -9.30 25.07
CA TRP A 758 43.93 -8.31 25.57
C TRP A 758 43.42 -7.65 26.88
N PHE A 759 42.08 -7.43 26.99
CA PHE A 759 41.49 -6.89 28.22
C PHE A 759 41.52 -7.92 29.35
N ILE A 760 41.14 -9.20 29.03
CA ILE A 760 41.23 -10.29 30.00
C ILE A 760 42.68 -10.49 30.44
N LEU A 761 43.62 -10.43 29.50
CA LEU A 761 45.06 -10.50 29.81
C LEU A 761 45.47 -9.32 30.70
N SER A 762 45.06 -8.09 30.39
CA SER A 762 45.36 -6.90 31.19
C SER A 762 44.78 -7.00 32.60
N CYS A 763 43.52 -7.47 32.72
CA CYS A 763 42.89 -7.72 34.01
C CYS A 763 43.62 -8.83 34.80
N THR A 764 44.03 -9.92 34.13
CA THR A 764 44.78 -11.00 34.78
C THR A 764 46.17 -10.52 35.23
N VAL A 765 46.84 -9.70 34.44
CA VAL A 765 48.13 -9.10 34.83
C VAL A 765 47.95 -8.12 35.97
N LEU A 766 46.91 -7.26 35.91
CA LEU A 766 46.60 -6.33 36.99
C LEU A 766 46.20 -7.04 38.28
N THR A 767 45.39 -8.11 38.18
CA THR A 767 45.04 -8.91 39.36
C THR A 767 46.25 -9.65 39.93
N ALA A 768 47.12 -10.22 39.07
CA ALA A 768 48.38 -10.82 39.49
C ALA A 768 49.30 -9.80 40.17
N ALA A 769 49.43 -8.60 39.59
CA ALA A 769 50.21 -7.52 40.20
C ALA A 769 49.60 -7.05 41.55
N ALA A 770 48.27 -6.97 41.63
CA ALA A 770 47.57 -6.64 42.87
C ALA A 770 47.71 -7.74 43.94
N ILE A 771 47.71 -9.02 43.52
CA ILE A 771 47.97 -10.14 44.43
C ILE A 771 49.41 -10.10 44.93
N ILE A 772 50.38 -9.84 44.06
CA ILE A 772 51.79 -9.70 44.41
C ILE A 772 51.98 -8.49 45.36
N GLU A 773 51.33 -7.36 45.07
CA GLU A 773 51.39 -6.18 45.91
C GLU A 773 50.69 -6.39 47.27
N THR A 774 49.53 -7.04 47.27
CA THR A 774 48.83 -7.41 48.51
C THR A 774 49.63 -8.44 49.32
N PHE A 775 50.32 -9.41 48.66
CA PHE A 775 51.21 -10.35 49.33
C PHE A 775 52.41 -9.64 49.91
N ARG A 776 53.02 -8.68 49.23
CA ARG A 776 54.05 -7.79 49.74
C ARG A 776 53.59 -6.94 50.93
N ARG A 777 52.36 -6.38 50.82
CA ARG A 777 51.75 -5.58 51.92
C ARG A 777 51.35 -6.45 53.14
N THR A 778 50.89 -7.66 52.87
CA THR A 778 50.54 -8.60 53.97
C THR A 778 51.82 -9.11 54.72
N LEU A 779 52.93 -9.27 54.02
CA LEU A 779 54.20 -9.55 54.64
C LEU A 779 54.66 -8.38 55.49
N LYS A 780 54.50 -7.13 55.02
CA LYS A 780 54.76 -5.92 55.85
C LYS A 780 53.75 -5.71 56.95
N ARG A 781 52.49 -6.03 56.78
CA ARG A 781 51.42 -5.91 57.79
C ARG A 781 51.41 -6.97 58.87
N LYS A 782 52.14 -8.10 58.68
CA LYS A 782 52.33 -9.05 59.77
C LYS A 782 53.21 -8.50 60.90
N GLU A 783 54.04 -7.54 60.57
CA GLU A 783 54.84 -6.82 61.59
C GLU A 783 54.03 -5.73 62.33
N GLU A 784 52.99 -5.16 61.74
CA GLU A 784 52.19 -4.05 62.35
C GLU A 784 50.94 -4.51 63.09
N LYS A 785 50.47 -5.75 62.85
CA LYS A 785 49.20 -6.21 63.42
C LYS A 785 49.15 -6.59 64.86
N LEU A 786 50.33 -6.50 65.60
CA LEU A 786 50.31 -6.71 67.02
C LEU A 786 49.81 -5.45 67.80
N LYS A 787 49.59 -4.32 67.15
CA LYS A 787 49.24 -3.03 67.84
C LYS A 787 47.75 -2.62 67.71
N TRP A 788 46.93 -3.27 66.89
CA TRP A 788 45.60 -2.76 66.60
C TRP A 788 44.42 -3.62 67.08
N ALA A 789 44.66 -4.70 67.78
CA ALA A 789 43.61 -5.67 68.18
C ALA A 789 42.58 -5.21 69.24
N MET A 790 42.71 -3.97 69.70
CA MET A 790 41.87 -3.48 70.83
C MET A 790 40.75 -2.47 70.42
N LYS A 791 40.59 -2.11 69.11
CA LYS A 791 39.64 -1.05 68.76
C LYS A 791 38.46 -1.57 67.89
N GLU A 792 38.39 -2.83 67.59
CA GLU A 792 37.56 -3.38 66.52
C GLU A 792 36.21 -3.93 67.00
N HIS A 793 35.89 -3.89 68.21
CA HIS A 793 34.68 -4.58 68.73
C HIS A 793 33.37 -3.73 68.68
N GLU A 794 33.47 -2.43 68.46
CA GLU A 794 32.26 -1.58 68.46
C GLU A 794 31.66 -1.31 67.06
N GLN A 795 32.40 -1.56 65.99
CA GLN A 795 31.97 -1.20 64.66
C GLN A 795 31.22 -2.34 63.90
N GLN A 796 31.39 -3.57 64.35
CA GLN A 796 30.82 -4.76 63.71
C GLN A 796 29.29 -4.88 63.80
N VAL A 797 28.67 -4.36 64.82
CA VAL A 797 27.22 -4.52 65.04
C VAL A 797 26.35 -3.66 64.07
N TYR A 798 26.91 -2.59 63.53
CA TYR A 798 26.16 -1.68 62.66
C TYR A 798 26.12 -2.16 61.22
N GLU A 799 27.17 -2.84 60.73
CA GLU A 799 27.24 -3.30 59.34
C GLU A 799 26.40 -4.56 59.08
N GLU A 800 26.21 -5.43 60.06
CA GLU A 800 25.37 -6.62 59.91
C GLU A 800 23.89 -6.29 59.67
N LYS A 801 23.37 -5.20 60.27
CA LYS A 801 21.99 -4.78 60.05
C LYS A 801 21.71 -4.31 58.61
N VAL A 802 22.69 -3.73 57.95
CA VAL A 802 22.53 -3.22 56.57
C VAL A 802 22.61 -4.35 55.53
N ARG A 803 23.54 -5.32 55.74
CA ARG A 803 23.65 -6.50 54.86
C ARG A 803 22.43 -7.38 54.88
N PHE A 804 21.79 -7.53 56.02
CA PHE A 804 20.58 -8.34 56.18
C PHE A 804 19.44 -7.85 55.32
N LEU A 805 19.19 -6.54 55.23
CA LEU A 805 18.11 -5.95 54.45
C LEU A 805 18.33 -6.06 52.92
N ILE A 806 19.57 -6.02 52.45
CA ILE A 806 19.92 -6.16 51.04
C ILE A 806 19.74 -7.61 50.59
N ASN A 807 20.16 -8.56 51.38
CA ASN A 807 20.06 -9.99 51.07
C ASN A 807 18.60 -10.45 51.02
N ILE A 808 17.75 -10.02 51.96
CA ILE A 808 16.32 -10.36 51.93
C ILE A 808 15.63 -9.85 50.67
N SER A 809 15.97 -8.65 50.20
CA SER A 809 15.39 -8.10 48.99
C SER A 809 15.78 -8.88 47.73
N HIS A 810 16.98 -9.41 47.65
CA HIS A 810 17.44 -10.30 46.59
C HIS A 810 16.80 -11.68 46.68
N GLU A 811 16.67 -12.25 47.88
CA GLU A 811 16.07 -13.54 48.08
C GLU A 811 14.54 -13.59 47.85
N LEU A 812 13.87 -12.46 48.02
CA LEU A 812 12.44 -12.31 47.71
C LEU A 812 12.17 -12.10 46.22
N ARG A 813 13.10 -11.48 45.46
CA ARG A 813 12.94 -11.24 44.02
C ARG A 813 12.94 -12.53 43.21
N THR A 814 13.82 -13.46 43.55
CA THR A 814 14.00 -14.71 42.81
C THR A 814 12.74 -15.58 42.81
N PRO A 815 12.15 -15.95 43.97
CA PRO A 815 10.94 -16.78 43.99
C PRO A 815 9.76 -16.05 43.32
N LEU A 816 9.68 -14.73 43.46
CA LEU A 816 8.60 -13.97 42.87
C LEU A 816 8.68 -13.95 41.32
N THR A 817 9.88 -13.90 40.77
CA THR A 817 10.08 -13.99 39.31
C THR A 817 9.73 -15.39 38.81
N LEU A 818 10.06 -16.43 39.55
CA LEU A 818 9.72 -17.83 39.24
C LEU A 818 8.21 -18.12 39.33
N ILE A 819 7.47 -17.38 40.12
CA ILE A 819 6.01 -17.45 40.19
C ILE A 819 5.34 -16.63 39.04
N HIS A 820 5.87 -15.46 38.78
CA HIS A 820 5.29 -14.53 37.81
C HIS A 820 5.37 -15.02 36.37
N ALA A 821 6.49 -15.62 35.96
CA ALA A 821 6.71 -16.05 34.59
C ALA A 821 5.79 -17.22 34.16
N PRO A 822 5.57 -18.29 34.96
CA PRO A 822 4.58 -19.31 34.65
C PRO A 822 3.16 -18.78 34.62
N LEU A 823 2.77 -17.91 35.58
CA LEU A 823 1.44 -17.32 35.63
C LEU A 823 1.13 -16.48 34.37
N SER A 824 2.13 -15.74 33.87
CA SER A 824 1.99 -15.00 32.61
C SER A 824 1.76 -15.90 31.41
N ARG A 825 2.42 -17.06 31.35
CA ARG A 825 2.23 -18.06 30.29
C ARG A 825 0.84 -18.68 30.34
N ILE A 826 0.44 -19.12 31.54
CA ILE A 826 -0.89 -19.73 31.74
C ILE A 826 -1.99 -18.73 31.39
N LEU A 827 -1.87 -17.46 31.79
CA LEU A 827 -2.85 -16.42 31.49
C LEU A 827 -2.98 -16.13 29.99
N LYS A 828 -1.87 -16.27 29.23
CA LYS A 828 -1.87 -16.09 27.77
C LYS A 828 -2.45 -17.30 27.02
N SER A 829 -2.47 -18.48 27.65
CA SER A 829 -3.01 -19.71 27.05
C SER A 829 -4.49 -19.95 27.37
N LEU A 830 -5.09 -19.19 28.28
CA LEU A 830 -6.49 -19.31 28.69
C LEU A 830 -7.37 -18.30 27.93
N SER A 831 -8.50 -18.74 27.44
CA SER A 831 -9.56 -17.87 26.91
C SER A 831 -10.25 -17.10 28.05
N ALA A 832 -10.79 -15.94 27.73
CA ALA A 832 -11.53 -15.12 28.72
C ALA A 832 -12.79 -15.80 29.29
N GLU A 833 -13.27 -16.85 28.65
CA GLU A 833 -14.45 -17.63 29.06
C GLU A 833 -14.09 -18.86 29.94
N ASP A 834 -12.83 -19.14 30.14
CA ASP A 834 -12.40 -20.26 30.96
C ASP A 834 -12.65 -19.96 32.46
N THR A 835 -13.22 -20.92 33.15
CA THR A 835 -13.54 -20.82 34.60
C THR A 835 -12.30 -20.53 35.44
N GLN A 836 -11.12 -20.89 34.97
CA GLN A 836 -9.85 -20.66 35.66
C GLN A 836 -9.18 -19.32 35.33
N TYR A 837 -9.66 -18.58 34.31
CA TYR A 837 -9.07 -17.31 33.89
C TYR A 837 -9.09 -16.23 34.97
N LEU A 838 -10.22 -16.04 35.63
CA LEU A 838 -10.38 -15.02 36.68
C LEU A 838 -9.51 -15.31 37.92
N PRO A 839 -9.48 -16.53 38.48
CA PRO A 839 -8.57 -16.84 39.58
C PRO A 839 -7.11 -16.66 39.25
N ILE A 840 -6.66 -17.13 38.08
CA ILE A 840 -5.25 -17.01 37.65
C ILE A 840 -4.89 -15.57 37.36
N LYS A 841 -5.79 -14.78 36.79
CA LYS A 841 -5.62 -13.33 36.58
C LYS A 841 -5.50 -12.58 37.90
N ALA A 842 -6.25 -13.00 38.92
CA ALA A 842 -6.15 -12.41 40.27
C ALA A 842 -4.77 -12.71 40.90
N ILE A 843 -4.28 -13.96 40.82
CA ILE A 843 -2.98 -14.34 41.35
C ILE A 843 -1.84 -13.62 40.56
N TYR A 844 -1.97 -13.49 39.25
CA TYR A 844 -1.04 -12.76 38.40
C TYR A 844 -0.95 -11.29 38.82
N ARG A 845 -2.09 -10.63 39.04
CA ARG A 845 -2.14 -9.24 39.53
C ARG A 845 -1.47 -9.08 40.89
N GLN A 846 -1.68 -10.04 41.83
CA GLN A 846 -1.02 -9.99 43.15
C GLN A 846 0.49 -10.20 43.05
N SER A 847 0.95 -11.11 42.19
CA SER A 847 2.36 -11.33 41.90
C SER A 847 3.01 -10.08 41.32
N GLN A 848 2.33 -9.40 40.36
CA GLN A 848 2.79 -8.14 39.78
C GLN A 848 2.86 -7.03 40.81
N ARG A 849 1.86 -6.93 41.71
CA ARG A 849 1.83 -5.94 42.77
C ARG A 849 2.97 -6.12 43.77
N MET A 850 3.29 -7.38 44.11
CA MET A 850 4.40 -7.71 45.02
C MET A 850 5.76 -7.41 44.40
N LYS A 851 5.91 -7.69 43.09
CA LYS A 851 7.12 -7.37 42.31
C LYS A 851 7.36 -5.84 42.30
N ASN A 852 6.30 -5.07 42.09
CA ASN A 852 6.36 -3.62 42.06
C ASN A 852 6.72 -3.04 43.43
N LEU A 853 6.17 -3.59 44.51
CA LEU A 853 6.48 -3.20 45.88
C LEU A 853 7.96 -3.42 46.26
N ILE A 854 8.51 -4.59 45.89
CA ILE A 854 9.93 -4.89 46.15
C ILE A 854 10.86 -3.95 45.38
N ASN A 855 10.56 -3.68 44.11
CA ASN A 855 11.32 -2.75 43.29
C ASN A 855 11.27 -1.32 43.86
N MET A 856 10.10 -0.90 44.32
CA MET A 856 9.86 0.43 44.90
C MET A 856 10.62 0.64 46.23
N VAL A 857 10.71 -0.40 47.07
CA VAL A 857 11.52 -0.34 48.32
C VAL A 857 13.02 -0.19 47.99
N LEU A 858 13.51 -0.84 46.95
CA LEU A 858 14.88 -0.74 46.45
C LEU A 858 15.19 0.65 45.85
N ASP A 859 14.25 1.23 45.11
CA ASP A 859 14.42 2.55 44.50
C ASP A 859 14.39 3.67 45.54
N VAL A 860 13.58 3.56 46.60
CA VAL A 860 13.58 4.47 47.72
C VAL A 860 14.95 4.46 48.44
N ARG A 861 15.60 3.31 48.57
CA ARG A 861 16.92 3.17 49.16
C ARG A 861 18.04 3.76 48.29
N LYS A 862 17.98 3.56 46.96
CA LYS A 862 18.92 4.19 46.01
C LYS A 862 18.84 5.72 46.06
N MET A 863 17.68 6.28 46.33
CA MET A 863 17.49 7.71 46.52
C MET A 863 18.05 8.20 47.86
N GLU A 864 17.98 7.38 48.94
CA GLU A 864 18.57 7.74 50.26
C GLU A 864 20.10 7.76 50.23
N VAL A 865 20.73 6.96 49.39
CA VAL A 865 22.21 6.88 49.23
C VAL A 865 22.73 7.89 48.19
N GLY A 866 21.83 8.64 47.49
CA GLY A 866 22.27 9.72 46.56
C GLY A 866 22.74 9.22 45.18
N GLU A 867 22.47 7.99 44.80
CA GLU A 867 22.94 7.38 43.55
C GLU A 867 22.09 7.65 42.30
N SER A 868 20.93 8.33 42.39
CA SER A 868 20.09 8.59 41.25
C SER A 868 20.33 9.94 40.59
N LYS A 869 21.01 9.96 39.46
CA LYS A 869 21.16 11.16 38.63
C LYS A 869 19.98 11.24 37.64
N LEU A 870 19.37 12.43 37.49
CA LEU A 870 18.32 12.68 36.51
C LEU A 870 18.93 12.72 35.10
N GLN A 871 18.25 12.10 34.14
CA GLN A 871 18.62 12.12 32.73
C GLN A 871 17.75 13.15 31.99
N ILE A 872 18.15 14.40 32.06
CA ILE A 872 17.40 15.51 31.48
C ILE A 872 17.82 15.70 30.01
N GLN A 873 16.87 15.64 29.10
CA GLN A 873 17.06 15.88 27.67
C GLN A 873 15.91 16.75 27.11
N PRO A 874 16.15 17.47 26.00
CA PRO A 874 15.09 18.27 25.36
C PRO A 874 14.13 17.40 24.58
N TYR A 875 12.83 17.54 24.86
CA TYR A 875 11.74 16.85 24.19
C TYR A 875 10.63 17.83 23.80
N ALA A 876 9.93 17.52 22.73
CA ALA A 876 8.72 18.24 22.33
C ALA A 876 7.59 17.90 23.33
N LEU A 877 7.42 18.74 24.34
CA LEU A 877 6.61 18.43 25.51
C LEU A 877 5.14 18.15 25.14
N ASN A 878 4.54 18.98 24.31
CA ASN A 878 3.14 18.83 23.95
C ASN A 878 2.88 17.51 23.21
N GLN A 879 3.74 17.14 22.27
CA GLN A 879 3.65 15.85 21.55
C GLN A 879 3.89 14.66 22.50
N TRP A 880 4.81 14.82 23.44
CA TRP A 880 5.08 13.78 24.43
C TRP A 880 3.87 13.59 25.38
N ILE A 881 3.23 14.68 25.83
CA ILE A 881 2.00 14.61 26.65
C ILE A 881 0.90 13.86 25.88
N GLU A 882 0.67 14.20 24.61
CA GLU A 882 -0.31 13.51 23.77
C GLU A 882 0.03 12.02 23.61
N HIS A 883 1.28 11.69 23.36
CA HIS A 883 1.74 10.31 23.19
C HIS A 883 1.52 9.47 24.45
N VAL A 884 1.96 9.96 25.63
CA VAL A 884 1.80 9.24 26.90
C VAL A 884 0.33 9.10 27.29
N SER A 885 -0.47 10.11 27.03
CA SER A 885 -1.91 10.06 27.38
C SER A 885 -2.73 9.21 26.42
N GLN A 886 -2.22 8.91 25.24
CA GLN A 886 -2.90 8.06 24.25
C GLN A 886 -3.12 6.62 24.76
N ASP A 887 -2.20 6.11 25.58
CA ASP A 887 -2.33 4.79 26.21
C ASP A 887 -3.53 4.68 27.17
N PHE A 888 -3.99 5.83 27.68
CA PHE A 888 -5.10 5.91 28.63
C PHE A 888 -6.46 6.21 27.99
N VAL A 889 -6.49 6.50 26.68
CA VAL A 889 -7.76 6.80 25.97
C VAL A 889 -8.68 5.60 25.97
N SER A 890 -8.15 4.40 25.73
CA SER A 890 -8.95 3.16 25.74
C SER A 890 -9.54 2.83 27.13
N GLU A 891 -8.81 3.18 28.19
CA GLU A 891 -9.26 3.00 29.58
C GLU A 891 -10.29 4.10 29.96
N GLY A 892 -10.13 5.30 29.39
CA GLY A 892 -11.12 6.38 29.46
C GLY A 892 -12.42 6.02 28.75
N GLU A 893 -12.34 5.50 27.54
CA GLU A 893 -13.50 5.05 26.76
C GLU A 893 -14.29 3.93 27.45
N ALA A 894 -13.60 2.99 28.09
CA ALA A 894 -14.23 1.93 28.87
C ALA A 894 -15.06 2.46 30.05
N LYS A 895 -14.79 3.67 30.54
CA LYS A 895 -15.53 4.39 31.60
C LYS A 895 -16.37 5.55 31.07
N ASN A 896 -16.41 5.75 29.76
CA ASN A 896 -17.04 6.89 29.09
C ASN A 896 -16.46 8.26 29.53
N VAL A 897 -15.17 8.30 29.91
CA VAL A 897 -14.47 9.51 30.32
C VAL A 897 -13.64 10.03 29.14
N ARG A 898 -13.83 11.29 28.74
CA ARG A 898 -13.11 11.89 27.63
C ARG A 898 -11.87 12.64 28.13
N ILE A 899 -10.75 12.45 27.43
CA ILE A 899 -9.54 13.23 27.67
C ILE A 899 -9.50 14.37 26.65
N ARG A 900 -9.36 15.60 27.13
CA ARG A 900 -9.24 16.82 26.34
C ARG A 900 -7.89 17.49 26.56
N TYR A 901 -7.32 18.01 25.50
CA TYR A 901 -6.04 18.71 25.54
C TYR A 901 -6.25 20.21 25.35
N GLN A 902 -5.60 21.01 26.21
CA GLN A 902 -5.49 22.46 26.10
C GLN A 902 -4.00 22.81 26.26
N LEU A 903 -3.24 22.48 25.23
CA LEU A 903 -1.79 22.63 25.25
C LEU A 903 -1.39 23.97 24.64
N ASP A 904 -0.58 24.74 25.37
CA ASP A 904 -0.08 26.03 24.92
C ASP A 904 0.85 25.86 23.70
N PRO A 905 0.53 26.46 22.55
CA PRO A 905 1.35 26.35 21.34
C PRO A 905 2.76 26.96 21.48
N GLN A 906 2.99 27.80 22.49
CA GLN A 906 4.30 28.38 22.72
C GLN A 906 5.25 27.42 23.45
N VAL A 907 4.76 26.34 24.01
CA VAL A 907 5.55 25.29 24.65
C VAL A 907 6.04 24.28 23.61
N ASN A 908 7.20 24.53 23.01
CA ASN A 908 7.73 23.64 21.97
C ASN A 908 8.64 22.54 22.54
N THR A 909 9.82 22.92 22.98
CA THR A 909 10.83 21.97 23.47
C THR A 909 11.18 22.28 24.91
N VAL A 910 11.08 21.29 25.78
CA VAL A 910 11.42 21.41 27.22
C VAL A 910 12.40 20.32 27.58
N SER A 911 13.37 20.68 28.40
CA SER A 911 14.36 19.72 28.91
C SER A 911 13.86 19.06 30.17
N PHE A 912 13.63 17.75 30.16
CA PHE A 912 13.21 16.99 31.34
C PHE A 912 13.68 15.54 31.24
N ASP A 913 13.57 14.82 32.34
CA ASP A 913 13.78 13.36 32.36
C ASP A 913 12.50 12.67 31.90
N LYS A 914 12.54 12.18 30.68
CA LYS A 914 11.36 11.59 30.02
C LYS A 914 10.76 10.45 30.84
N ASP A 915 11.59 9.52 31.30
CA ASP A 915 11.13 8.30 31.98
C ASP A 915 10.52 8.63 33.33
N LYS A 916 11.12 9.57 34.07
CA LYS A 916 10.60 10.01 35.37
C LYS A 916 9.31 10.80 35.22
N CYS A 917 9.24 11.70 34.24
CA CYS A 917 8.04 12.49 33.96
C CYS A 917 6.92 11.62 33.40
N GLU A 918 7.21 10.57 32.63
CA GLU A 918 6.21 9.61 32.16
C GLU A 918 5.56 8.84 33.30
N ILE A 919 6.37 8.44 34.32
CA ILE A 919 5.83 7.82 35.52
C ILE A 919 4.91 8.79 36.27
N ILE A 920 5.31 10.06 36.42
CA ILE A 920 4.51 11.09 37.12
C ILE A 920 3.19 11.32 36.35
N LEU A 921 3.28 11.56 35.04
CA LEU A 921 2.12 11.85 34.22
C LEU A 921 1.14 10.67 34.21
N SER A 922 1.64 9.44 34.08
CA SER A 922 0.86 8.22 34.12
C SER A 922 0.16 8.03 35.47
N ASN A 923 0.87 8.24 36.60
CA ASN A 923 0.27 8.14 37.93
C ASN A 923 -0.85 9.17 38.17
N LEU A 924 -0.66 10.39 37.67
CA LEU A 924 -1.69 11.43 37.78
C LEU A 924 -2.90 11.10 36.88
N LEU A 925 -2.66 10.59 35.68
CA LEU A 925 -3.75 10.16 34.78
C LEU A 925 -4.53 8.97 35.32
N ILE A 926 -3.84 7.97 35.89
CA ILE A 926 -4.48 6.84 36.57
C ILE A 926 -5.38 7.32 37.70
N ASN A 927 -4.86 8.26 38.53
CA ASN A 927 -5.64 8.83 39.62
C ASN A 927 -6.85 9.63 39.10
N ALA A 928 -6.66 10.46 38.07
CA ALA A 928 -7.74 11.20 37.44
C ALA A 928 -8.83 10.28 36.89
N LEU A 929 -8.45 9.21 36.15
CA LEU A 929 -9.37 8.20 35.62
C LEU A 929 -10.06 7.38 36.69
N LYS A 930 -9.33 7.09 37.80
CA LYS A 930 -9.87 6.33 38.92
C LYS A 930 -10.97 7.10 39.66
N HIS A 931 -10.78 8.41 39.87
CA HIS A 931 -11.62 9.26 40.70
C HIS A 931 -12.66 10.08 39.91
N SER A 932 -12.60 10.09 38.57
CA SER A 932 -13.61 10.74 37.74
C SER A 932 -14.90 9.90 37.66
N PRO A 933 -16.06 10.54 37.75
CA PRO A 933 -17.35 9.87 37.52
C PRO A 933 -17.53 9.46 36.05
N GLN A 934 -18.50 8.62 35.77
CA GLN A 934 -18.88 8.24 34.41
C GLN A 934 -19.33 9.50 33.63
N ASP A 935 -19.04 9.55 32.33
CA ASP A 935 -19.35 10.69 31.44
C ASP A 935 -18.61 12.01 31.78
N ALA A 936 -17.54 11.94 32.55
CA ALA A 936 -16.71 13.11 32.86
C ALA A 936 -15.69 13.44 31.79
N GLU A 937 -15.11 14.61 31.86
CA GLU A 937 -14.02 15.09 31.04
C GLU A 937 -12.77 15.34 31.90
N ILE A 938 -11.64 14.77 31.49
CA ILE A 938 -10.34 15.07 32.08
C ILE A 938 -9.62 16.00 31.09
N THR A 939 -9.20 17.17 31.59
CA THR A 939 -8.50 18.15 30.77
C THR A 939 -7.02 18.17 31.15
N ILE A 940 -6.15 17.99 30.15
CA ILE A 940 -4.71 18.14 30.33
C ILE A 940 -4.29 19.48 29.73
N THR A 941 -3.64 20.31 30.55
CA THR A 941 -3.19 21.63 30.10
C THR A 941 -1.66 21.73 30.22
N SER A 942 -1.03 22.42 29.29
CA SER A 942 0.34 22.90 29.44
C SER A 942 0.35 24.43 29.38
N GLU A 943 1.11 25.07 30.23
CA GLU A 943 1.20 26.53 30.37
C GLU A 943 2.66 26.95 30.60
N LEU A 944 3.13 27.93 29.83
CA LEU A 944 4.46 28.50 30.00
C LEU A 944 4.47 29.56 31.11
N LEU A 945 5.16 29.28 32.18
CA LEU A 945 5.37 30.23 33.30
C LEU A 945 6.63 31.08 33.04
N SER A 946 6.45 32.15 32.28
CA SER A 946 7.56 33.02 31.81
C SER A 946 8.40 33.62 32.96
N GLU A 947 7.76 33.92 34.10
CA GLU A 947 8.45 34.46 35.28
C GLU A 947 9.40 33.46 35.96
N LYS A 948 9.18 32.13 35.78
CA LYS A 948 9.94 31.06 36.46
C LYS A 948 10.77 30.22 35.50
N ASN A 949 10.77 30.55 34.20
CA ASN A 949 11.42 29.74 33.17
C ASN A 949 11.07 28.24 33.30
N SER A 950 9.79 27.95 33.49
CA SER A 950 9.28 26.60 33.73
C SER A 950 7.95 26.39 33.05
N VAL A 951 7.58 25.14 32.79
CA VAL A 951 6.30 24.79 32.24
C VAL A 951 5.48 24.08 33.30
N ARG A 952 4.20 24.46 33.40
CA ARG A 952 3.23 23.82 34.27
C ARG A 952 2.41 22.86 33.43
N ILE A 953 2.35 21.60 33.82
CA ILE A 953 1.42 20.63 33.31
C ILE A 953 0.35 20.42 34.37
N SER A 954 -0.93 20.57 34.00
CA SER A 954 -2.03 20.33 34.93
C SER A 954 -2.96 19.27 34.35
N ILE A 955 -3.38 18.36 35.19
CA ILE A 955 -4.42 17.37 34.90
C ILE A 955 -5.61 17.75 35.78
N ILE A 956 -6.69 18.09 35.11
CA ILE A 956 -7.91 18.57 35.77
C ILE A 956 -8.98 17.50 35.57
N ASP A 957 -9.38 16.89 36.66
CA ASP A 957 -10.47 15.93 36.69
C ASP A 957 -11.71 16.55 37.37
N ARG A 958 -12.84 15.87 37.18
CA ARG A 958 -14.12 16.23 37.85
C ARG A 958 -14.49 15.26 38.95
N GLY A 959 -13.52 14.69 39.62
CA GLY A 959 -13.71 13.80 40.75
C GLY A 959 -14.19 14.53 42.04
N ASN A 960 -14.30 13.79 43.13
CA ASN A 960 -14.79 14.30 44.41
C ASN A 960 -13.85 15.32 45.10
N GLY A 961 -12.69 15.59 44.53
CA GLY A 961 -11.68 16.53 45.03
C GLY A 961 -11.04 16.09 46.36
N LEU A 962 -10.15 16.92 46.86
CA LEU A 962 -9.39 16.65 48.10
C LEU A 962 -10.03 17.25 49.35
N LYS A 963 -11.35 17.26 49.44
CA LYS A 963 -12.07 17.76 50.66
C LYS A 963 -11.67 16.92 51.86
N GLN A 964 -11.16 17.58 52.93
CA GLN A 964 -10.70 16.98 54.21
C GLN A 964 -9.35 16.25 54.18
N VAL A 965 -8.53 16.36 53.12
CA VAL A 965 -7.20 15.80 53.13
C VAL A 965 -6.17 16.89 53.50
N ASN A 966 -5.20 16.56 54.36
CA ASN A 966 -4.11 17.47 54.69
C ASN A 966 -3.13 17.50 53.48
N THR A 967 -3.20 18.55 52.66
CA THR A 967 -2.44 18.71 51.43
C THR A 967 -0.92 18.76 51.66
N GLN A 968 -0.43 19.20 52.86
CA GLN A 968 0.99 19.18 53.21
C GLN A 968 1.52 17.77 53.44
N LYS A 969 0.67 16.80 53.75
CA LYS A 969 1.07 15.40 53.95
C LYS A 969 0.91 14.52 52.69
N LEU A 970 0.30 15.02 51.64
CA LEU A 970 0.03 14.23 50.40
C LEU A 970 1.30 13.69 49.77
N PHE A 971 2.40 14.39 49.90
CA PHE A 971 3.71 13.99 49.36
C PHE A 971 4.61 13.32 50.42
N THR A 972 4.08 13.01 51.62
CA THR A 972 4.84 12.22 52.62
C THR A 972 4.68 10.73 52.30
N ARG A 973 5.77 9.98 52.43
CA ARG A 973 5.81 8.54 52.12
C ARG A 973 4.80 7.77 52.98
N PHE A 974 4.11 6.82 52.33
CA PHE A 974 3.12 5.94 52.96
C PHE A 974 1.84 6.66 53.51
N TYR A 975 1.61 7.92 53.15
CA TYR A 975 0.41 8.62 53.55
C TYR A 975 -0.76 8.25 52.61
N GLN A 976 -1.89 7.88 53.21
CA GLN A 976 -3.15 7.63 52.52
C GLN A 976 -4.24 8.49 53.10
N GLY A 977 -5.05 9.14 52.27
CA GLY A 977 -6.23 9.86 52.71
C GLY A 977 -7.27 8.90 53.31
N THR A 978 -8.00 9.35 54.32
CA THR A 978 -9.01 8.55 55.04
C THR A 978 -10.16 8.21 54.08
N GLY A 979 -10.36 6.91 53.71
CA GLY A 979 -11.64 6.47 53.10
C GLY A 979 -11.61 5.26 52.19
N GLU A 980 -10.50 4.77 51.62
CA GLU A 980 -10.55 3.60 50.76
C GLU A 980 -9.30 2.69 50.86
N GLN A 981 -9.58 1.38 51.01
CA GLN A 981 -8.57 0.34 51.22
C GLN A 981 -7.83 -0.10 49.94
N SER A 982 -7.58 0.71 48.96
CA SER A 982 -6.90 0.25 47.70
C SER A 982 -5.86 1.21 47.15
N GLY A 983 -4.75 1.41 47.85
CA GLY A 983 -3.59 2.12 47.37
C GLY A 983 -2.37 1.86 48.25
N THR A 984 -1.17 2.02 47.72
CA THR A 984 0.11 1.78 48.47
C THR A 984 0.62 3.02 49.21
N GLY A 985 0.00 4.21 49.00
CA GLY A 985 0.47 5.47 49.56
C GLY A 985 1.86 5.96 49.05
N ILE A 986 2.31 5.47 47.95
CA ILE A 986 3.64 5.71 47.40
C ILE A 986 3.60 6.31 45.98
N GLY A 987 2.41 6.45 45.39
CA GLY A 987 2.24 6.89 44.00
C GLY A 987 2.32 8.41 43.77
N LEU A 988 2.25 9.24 44.81
CA LEU A 988 2.38 10.72 44.75
C LEU A 988 3.72 11.18 45.43
#